data_b08453319d55092ca086dac851686dba
#
_entry.id   b08453319d55092ca086dac851686dba
#
_cell.length_a   1.000
_cell.length_b   1.000
_cell.length_c   1.000
_cell.angle_alpha   90.00
_cell.angle_beta   90.00
_cell.angle_gamma   90.00
#
_symmetry.space_group_name_H-M   'P 1'
#
loop_
_entity.id
_entity.type
_entity.pdbx_description
1 polymer ?
#
loop_
_entity_poly.entity_id
_entity_poly.type
_entity_poly.pdbx_seq_one_letter_code
_entity_poly.pdbx_strand_id
1 'polypeptide(L)'
;MRAWLVTALLLAVLTSPLFTQPEVLEDIEENLNYSTPLQTTVSPNTGWTSGGEEIIITGSGFLDLRDTNVTYDGINHQWAKSTANYADQSGQENAIVVDSNGHIHIVSAAGDNYDFIHSVYDGTSWSVTSIKGCEGSYCWDTHMVIDDNDHLHAAYSTNNNYIIYMYFDGTTWSSELVSSNGKVGPVGIAVDSNNNPHISYSAYGSYCGNGLMLASFDGVDWTSQSVKPGSNRGCSSAIVIEDDDQINIAYQNRDSSKLNFVTGSGSSWIEYAPDFGNPASSLYPGYYSSMAVDDQGQFHIAHYDDKHYDLRYSTGAPNGQWTTTVVDSQGTTGRNPAIAVDAAGDPHIVYETWSGFDLKYATLNPSSPDWQVSNVETAGSIGDSSSIFIDDSGIIHIAYSDDTNNVLRYASKNSGVTVTNEITVQFGQYGYVTGEVVDDSTIVVNTPVASQADTITLSLWDKDGIEHQLSSTFEFISQDDLDSDGVLNDNDDCPNDAGTSTQDVAGCPDSDGDGYSDSGDAFPNDASEWSDSDGDGVGDNADAFPSDATETTDSDGDGVGDNADAFPANGFEQYDSDGDGVGDNADAFPNDASETTDSDGDGVGDNSDAFPMNAFETIDSDGDGVGDNSDAFPNDASESADSDGDG
;
A
#
# COMPACT_ATOMS: atom_id res chain seq x y z
N MET A 1 -40.41 12.98 -30.23
CA MET A 1 -40.17 14.03 -31.24
C MET A 1 -38.90 13.80 -32.05
N ARG A 2 -37.81 13.28 -31.47
CA ARG A 2 -36.58 12.93 -32.21
C ARG A 2 -36.73 11.73 -33.16
N ALA A 3 -37.45 10.69 -32.78
CA ALA A 3 -37.68 9.50 -33.63
C ALA A 3 -38.41 9.85 -34.95
N TRP A 4 -39.34 10.79 -34.94
CA TRP A 4 -40.00 11.27 -36.14
C TRP A 4 -39.12 12.11 -37.07
N LEU A 5 -38.14 12.82 -36.51
CA LEU A 5 -37.18 13.58 -37.31
C LEU A 5 -36.17 12.66 -38.04
N VAL A 6 -35.71 11.59 -37.35
CA VAL A 6 -34.79 10.60 -37.92
C VAL A 6 -35.47 9.81 -39.05
N THR A 7 -36.69 9.37 -38.84
CA THR A 7 -37.46 8.66 -39.88
C THR A 7 -37.77 9.57 -41.08
N ALA A 8 -38.04 10.85 -40.86
CA ALA A 8 -38.27 11.81 -41.92
C ALA A 8 -36.96 12.16 -42.68
N LEU A 9 -35.81 12.17 -42.02
CA LEU A 9 -34.49 12.36 -42.63
C LEU A 9 -34.09 11.13 -43.46
N LEU A 10 -34.32 9.91 -42.97
CA LEU A 10 -34.06 8.66 -43.70
C LEU A 10 -34.90 8.57 -44.98
N LEU A 11 -36.21 8.94 -44.93
CA LEU A 11 -37.08 8.95 -46.12
C LEU A 11 -36.66 10.01 -47.14
N ALA A 12 -36.10 11.14 -46.70
CA ALA A 12 -35.63 12.20 -47.59
C ALA A 12 -34.30 11.86 -48.29
N VAL A 13 -33.46 11.05 -47.63
CA VAL A 13 -32.16 10.60 -48.19
C VAL A 13 -32.40 9.52 -49.25
N LEU A 14 -33.36 8.59 -49.02
CA LEU A 14 -33.67 7.50 -49.95
C LEU A 14 -34.39 7.94 -51.25
N THR A 15 -34.86 9.18 -51.35
CA THR A 15 -35.53 9.71 -52.51
C THR A 15 -34.73 10.73 -53.32
N SER A 16 -33.51 11.04 -52.94
CA SER A 16 -32.64 11.99 -53.64
C SER A 16 -31.74 11.28 -54.67
N PRO A 17 -31.69 11.78 -55.94
CA PRO A 17 -30.88 11.14 -56.98
C PRO A 17 -29.38 11.33 -56.84
N LEU A 18 -28.92 11.95 -55.76
CA LEU A 18 -27.49 12.17 -55.46
C LEU A 18 -26.83 11.08 -54.60
N PHE A 19 -27.62 10.08 -54.08
CA PHE A 19 -27.13 9.04 -53.16
C PHE A 19 -27.33 7.64 -53.70
N THR A 20 -27.15 7.42 -55.00
CA THR A 20 -27.23 6.10 -55.63
C THR A 20 -25.87 5.38 -55.74
N GLN A 21 -24.85 5.83 -55.02
CA GLN A 21 -23.58 5.12 -54.95
C GLN A 21 -23.59 4.17 -53.73
N PRO A 22 -23.27 2.88 -53.90
CA PRO A 22 -23.27 1.91 -52.78
C PRO A 22 -22.36 2.29 -51.63
N GLU A 23 -21.23 2.95 -51.91
CA GLU A 23 -20.23 3.40 -50.90
C GLU A 23 -20.75 4.45 -49.90
N VAL A 24 -21.78 5.24 -50.29
CA VAL A 24 -22.39 6.25 -49.41
C VAL A 24 -23.42 5.63 -48.46
N LEU A 25 -23.96 4.46 -48.82
CA LEU A 25 -24.91 3.76 -47.95
C LEU A 25 -24.16 2.95 -46.85
N GLU A 26 -22.99 2.40 -47.14
CA GLU A 26 -22.15 1.75 -46.14
C GLU A 26 -21.60 2.76 -45.11
N ASP A 27 -21.16 3.96 -45.52
CA ASP A 27 -20.72 5.03 -44.60
C ASP A 27 -21.86 5.61 -43.72
N ILE A 28 -23.11 5.46 -44.14
CA ILE A 28 -24.28 5.92 -43.33
C ILE A 28 -24.74 4.80 -42.38
N GLU A 29 -24.59 3.54 -42.77
CA GLU A 29 -24.90 2.40 -41.89
C GLU A 29 -23.80 2.20 -40.80
N GLU A 30 -22.51 2.50 -41.06
CA GLU A 30 -21.44 2.51 -40.04
C GLU A 30 -21.62 3.62 -39.00
N ASN A 31 -22.32 4.73 -39.30
CA ASN A 31 -22.58 5.81 -38.35
C ASN A 31 -23.96 5.78 -37.69
N LEU A 32 -24.81 4.80 -38.03
CA LEU A 32 -26.05 4.45 -37.29
C LEU A 32 -25.72 3.23 -36.41
N ASN A 33 -24.80 3.39 -35.47
CA ASN A 33 -24.60 2.41 -34.41
C ASN A 33 -25.91 2.28 -33.61
N TYR A 34 -26.79 1.40 -34.02
CA TYR A 34 -27.60 0.65 -33.08
C TYR A 34 -26.60 -0.24 -32.33
N SER A 35 -26.09 0.24 -31.18
CA SER A 35 -25.27 -0.61 -30.33
C SER A 35 -26.08 -1.88 -30.07
N THR A 36 -25.58 -3.02 -30.47
CA THR A 36 -26.11 -4.30 -30.01
C THR A 36 -26.15 -4.22 -28.49
N PRO A 37 -27.22 -4.62 -27.82
CA PRO A 37 -27.28 -4.58 -26.37
C PRO A 37 -26.07 -5.25 -25.76
N LEU A 38 -25.46 -4.61 -24.78
CA LEU A 38 -24.35 -5.18 -24.04
C LEU A 38 -24.76 -6.53 -23.47
N GLN A 39 -23.96 -7.53 -23.72
CA GLN A 39 -24.20 -8.88 -23.19
C GLN A 39 -23.89 -8.89 -21.71
N THR A 40 -24.91 -8.90 -20.89
CA THR A 40 -24.81 -8.77 -19.44
C THR A 40 -25.66 -9.81 -18.73
N THR A 41 -25.31 -10.08 -17.47
CA THR A 41 -26.19 -10.78 -16.51
C THR A 41 -26.39 -9.87 -15.31
N VAL A 42 -27.52 -10.04 -14.62
CA VAL A 42 -27.86 -9.29 -13.39
C VAL A 42 -28.15 -10.30 -12.29
N SER A 43 -27.55 -10.10 -11.12
CA SER A 43 -27.73 -11.01 -9.98
C SER A 43 -27.78 -10.22 -8.66
N PRO A 44 -28.85 -10.39 -7.87
CA PRO A 44 -30.13 -11.02 -8.24
C PRO A 44 -30.79 -10.26 -9.39
N ASN A 45 -31.63 -10.96 -10.20
CA ASN A 45 -32.38 -10.36 -11.30
C ASN A 45 -33.80 -9.97 -10.89
N THR A 46 -34.10 -10.07 -9.61
CA THR A 46 -35.35 -9.63 -8.99
C THR A 46 -35.03 -8.79 -7.77
N GLY A 47 -35.87 -7.81 -7.49
CA GLY A 47 -35.78 -6.98 -6.30
C GLY A 47 -37.14 -6.42 -5.91
N TRP A 48 -37.20 -5.85 -4.73
CA TRP A 48 -38.46 -5.37 -4.19
C TRP A 48 -38.83 -3.99 -4.71
N THR A 49 -40.11 -3.69 -4.73
CA THR A 49 -40.61 -2.35 -5.08
C THR A 49 -40.16 -1.28 -4.08
N SER A 50 -39.78 -1.64 -2.85
CA SER A 50 -39.18 -0.73 -1.87
C SER A 50 -37.79 -0.20 -2.28
N GLY A 51 -37.09 -0.94 -3.14
CA GLY A 51 -35.72 -0.58 -3.58
C GLY A 51 -34.67 -0.73 -2.49
N GLY A 52 -33.44 -0.34 -2.82
CA GLY A 52 -32.30 -0.34 -1.88
C GLY A 52 -31.50 -1.65 -1.87
N GLU A 53 -31.89 -2.64 -2.64
CA GLU A 53 -31.16 -3.89 -2.73
C GLU A 53 -29.97 -3.75 -3.66
N GLU A 54 -28.86 -4.29 -3.23
CA GLU A 54 -27.65 -4.38 -4.05
C GLU A 54 -27.79 -5.45 -5.11
N ILE A 55 -27.53 -5.09 -6.36
CA ILE A 55 -27.45 -6.01 -7.48
C ILE A 55 -26.10 -5.87 -8.17
N ILE A 56 -25.63 -6.97 -8.73
CA ILE A 56 -24.39 -7.04 -9.50
C ILE A 56 -24.75 -7.21 -10.98
N ILE A 57 -24.26 -6.32 -11.81
CA ILE A 57 -24.32 -6.40 -13.27
C ILE A 57 -22.97 -6.91 -13.76
N THR A 58 -22.93 -8.06 -14.44
CA THR A 58 -21.73 -8.59 -15.03
C THR A 58 -21.76 -8.53 -16.55
N GLY A 59 -20.63 -8.20 -17.17
CA GLY A 59 -20.52 -8.03 -18.62
C GLY A 59 -19.07 -7.87 -19.06
N SER A 60 -18.76 -6.92 -19.92
CA SER A 60 -17.40 -6.54 -20.30
C SER A 60 -17.39 -5.13 -20.90
N GLY A 61 -16.25 -4.45 -20.81
CA GLY A 61 -16.02 -3.11 -21.34
C GLY A 61 -16.55 -1.99 -20.43
N PHE A 62 -16.81 -2.28 -19.15
CA PHE A 62 -17.37 -1.30 -18.22
C PHE A 62 -16.38 -0.20 -17.84
N LEU A 63 -15.06 -0.50 -17.84
CA LEU A 63 -14.03 0.50 -17.58
C LEU A 63 -14.03 1.63 -18.61
N ASP A 64 -14.37 1.34 -19.86
CA ASP A 64 -14.45 2.36 -20.92
C ASP A 64 -15.66 3.28 -20.78
N LEU A 65 -16.71 2.82 -20.09
CA LEU A 65 -18.00 3.54 -19.94
C LEU A 65 -18.04 4.42 -18.69
N ARG A 66 -17.19 4.14 -17.71
CA ARG A 66 -17.21 4.76 -16.38
C ARG A 66 -16.90 6.27 -16.43
N ASP A 67 -17.45 7.00 -15.49
CA ASP A 67 -17.02 8.33 -15.10
C ASP A 67 -16.10 8.22 -13.89
N THR A 68 -14.86 8.63 -14.02
CA THR A 68 -13.86 8.52 -12.95
C THR A 68 -13.77 9.85 -12.21
N ASN A 69 -14.18 9.85 -10.96
CA ASN A 69 -14.09 11.00 -10.08
C ASN A 69 -12.89 10.86 -9.15
N VAL A 70 -11.94 11.78 -9.25
CA VAL A 70 -10.75 11.83 -8.40
C VAL A 70 -10.93 12.93 -7.38
N THR A 71 -10.81 12.59 -6.11
CA THR A 71 -10.86 13.54 -5.00
C THR A 71 -9.57 13.50 -4.19
N TYR A 72 -9.10 14.70 -3.78
CA TYR A 72 -7.91 14.85 -2.95
C TYR A 72 -8.36 15.38 -1.59
N ASP A 73 -7.99 14.71 -0.50
CA ASP A 73 -8.38 15.13 0.85
C ASP A 73 -7.63 16.38 1.33
N GLY A 74 -6.53 16.75 0.67
CA GLY A 74 -5.71 17.92 1.00
C GLY A 74 -4.95 17.81 2.32
N ILE A 75 -4.94 16.63 2.94
CA ILE A 75 -4.27 16.38 4.20
C ILE A 75 -2.81 15.99 3.94
N ASN A 76 -1.90 16.62 4.69
CA ASN A 76 -0.50 16.21 4.64
C ASN A 76 -0.28 15.01 5.59
N HIS A 77 -0.46 13.81 5.06
CA HIS A 77 -0.26 12.56 5.80
C HIS A 77 1.22 12.38 6.18
N GLN A 78 1.47 11.96 7.41
CA GLN A 78 2.82 11.71 7.90
C GLN A 78 3.24 10.27 7.63
N TRP A 79 4.55 10.02 7.46
CA TRP A 79 5.08 8.68 7.34
C TRP A 79 5.00 7.91 8.66
N ALA A 80 4.28 6.80 8.68
CA ALA A 80 4.39 5.77 9.71
C ALA A 80 5.59 4.89 9.41
N LYS A 81 6.44 4.60 10.39
CA LYS A 81 7.71 3.88 10.19
C LYS A 81 7.88 2.74 11.18
N SER A 82 8.42 1.62 10.71
CA SER A 82 8.77 0.48 11.53
C SER A 82 10.02 -0.22 11.01
N THR A 83 10.58 -1.15 11.79
CA THR A 83 11.63 -2.06 11.34
C THR A 83 11.00 -3.37 10.93
N ALA A 84 11.16 -3.74 9.66
CA ALA A 84 10.60 -4.96 9.11
C ALA A 84 11.47 -6.18 9.44
N ASN A 85 12.79 -6.00 9.52
CA ASN A 85 13.73 -7.07 9.89
C ASN A 85 14.94 -6.50 10.65
N TYR A 86 15.31 -7.15 11.76
CA TYR A 86 16.47 -6.83 12.60
C TYR A 86 17.68 -7.73 12.34
N ALA A 87 17.62 -8.64 11.35
CA ALA A 87 18.79 -9.46 11.01
C ALA A 87 19.92 -8.58 10.48
N ASP A 88 21.16 -8.89 10.90
CA ASP A 88 22.36 -8.14 10.51
C ASP A 88 22.52 -8.08 8.98
N GLN A 89 22.77 -6.89 8.45
CA GLN A 89 22.89 -6.58 7.03
C GLN A 89 21.65 -6.93 6.17
N SER A 90 20.44 -6.90 6.74
CA SER A 90 19.21 -7.02 5.98
C SER A 90 18.81 -5.69 5.33
N GLY A 91 18.02 -5.78 4.25
CA GLY A 91 17.43 -4.62 3.58
C GLY A 91 18.12 -4.16 2.31
N GLN A 92 19.28 -4.69 1.97
CA GLN A 92 19.89 -4.43 0.67
C GLN A 92 19.09 -5.13 -0.44
N GLU A 93 19.09 -4.53 -1.65
CA GLU A 93 18.43 -5.11 -2.83
C GLU A 93 17.00 -5.58 -2.52
N ASN A 94 16.15 -4.68 -2.00
CA ASN A 94 14.80 -5.01 -1.58
C ASN A 94 13.74 -4.76 -2.66
N ALA A 95 12.64 -5.51 -2.58
CA ALA A 95 11.43 -5.31 -3.36
C ALA A 95 10.20 -5.55 -2.47
N ILE A 96 9.15 -4.75 -2.66
CA ILE A 96 7.92 -4.74 -1.87
C ILE A 96 6.69 -4.91 -2.75
N VAL A 97 5.73 -5.72 -2.28
CA VAL A 97 4.36 -5.80 -2.82
C VAL A 97 3.36 -6.02 -1.67
N VAL A 98 2.08 -5.84 -1.96
CA VAL A 98 0.98 -6.12 -1.03
C VAL A 98 0.04 -7.12 -1.68
N ASP A 99 -0.38 -8.16 -0.93
CA ASP A 99 -1.33 -9.16 -1.41
C ASP A 99 -2.80 -8.69 -1.27
N SER A 100 -3.73 -9.43 -1.83
CA SER A 100 -5.17 -9.12 -1.79
C SER A 100 -5.78 -9.09 -0.38
N ASN A 101 -5.08 -9.65 0.61
CA ASN A 101 -5.49 -9.63 2.02
C ASN A 101 -4.87 -8.44 2.78
N GLY A 102 -4.08 -7.60 2.10
CA GLY A 102 -3.37 -6.47 2.69
C GLY A 102 -2.09 -6.87 3.44
N HIS A 103 -1.57 -8.10 3.27
CA HIS A 103 -0.28 -8.46 3.82
C HIS A 103 0.85 -7.84 2.98
N ILE A 104 1.84 -7.29 3.67
CA ILE A 104 2.98 -6.65 3.03
C ILE A 104 4.11 -7.67 2.93
N HIS A 105 4.56 -7.93 1.72
CA HIS A 105 5.66 -8.84 1.41
C HIS A 105 6.88 -8.05 0.99
N ILE A 106 8.02 -8.26 1.68
CA ILE A 106 9.30 -7.67 1.32
C ILE A 106 10.32 -8.79 1.16
N VAL A 107 10.95 -8.85 -0.01
CA VAL A 107 12.12 -9.70 -0.23
C VAL A 107 13.36 -8.80 -0.21
N SER A 108 14.38 -9.18 0.55
CA SER A 108 15.63 -8.44 0.63
C SER A 108 16.85 -9.37 0.70
N ALA A 109 18.00 -8.91 0.21
CA ALA A 109 19.25 -9.65 0.37
C ALA A 109 19.79 -9.54 1.80
N ALA A 110 20.36 -10.63 2.32
CA ALA A 110 21.08 -10.67 3.61
C ALA A 110 22.60 -10.65 3.37
N GLY A 111 23.33 -9.75 4.05
CA GLY A 111 24.72 -9.43 3.75
C GLY A 111 25.72 -10.58 3.86
N ASP A 112 25.78 -11.30 5.00
CA ASP A 112 26.90 -12.22 5.28
C ASP A 112 26.75 -13.65 4.74
N ASN A 113 25.50 -14.11 4.53
CA ASN A 113 25.21 -15.48 4.09
C ASN A 113 24.76 -15.59 2.62
N TYR A 114 24.60 -14.45 1.94
CA TYR A 114 24.11 -14.38 0.56
C TYR A 114 22.75 -15.08 0.34
N ASP A 115 21.93 -15.12 1.37
CA ASP A 115 20.56 -15.61 1.32
C ASP A 115 19.58 -14.44 1.15
N PHE A 116 18.44 -14.69 0.54
CA PHE A 116 17.32 -13.76 0.59
C PHE A 116 16.51 -13.97 1.86
N ILE A 117 15.87 -12.92 2.27
CA ILE A 117 14.95 -12.89 3.41
C ILE A 117 13.59 -12.44 2.90
N HIS A 118 12.56 -13.18 3.23
CA HIS A 118 11.17 -12.80 3.06
C HIS A 118 10.61 -12.32 4.39
N SER A 119 10.27 -11.06 4.47
CA SER A 119 9.61 -10.42 5.61
C SER A 119 8.15 -10.16 5.24
N VAL A 120 7.23 -10.62 6.10
CA VAL A 120 5.78 -10.48 5.88
C VAL A 120 5.15 -9.77 7.07
N TYR A 121 4.37 -8.73 6.80
CA TYR A 121 3.51 -8.07 7.79
C TYR A 121 2.08 -8.51 7.59
N ASP A 122 1.47 -9.10 8.61
CA ASP A 122 0.12 -9.67 8.59
C ASP A 122 -0.98 -8.71 9.10
N GLY A 123 -0.65 -7.42 9.18
CA GLY A 123 -1.51 -6.40 9.78
C GLY A 123 -1.24 -6.16 11.27
N THR A 124 -0.54 -7.08 11.95
CA THR A 124 -0.23 -6.99 13.39
C THR A 124 1.26 -7.08 13.69
N SER A 125 1.99 -7.94 13.00
CA SER A 125 3.41 -8.20 13.28
C SER A 125 4.20 -8.60 12.05
N TRP A 126 5.51 -8.37 12.09
CA TRP A 126 6.44 -8.86 11.09
C TRP A 126 6.88 -10.29 11.39
N SER A 127 6.78 -11.16 10.40
CA SER A 127 7.39 -12.48 10.38
C SER A 127 8.51 -12.53 9.35
N VAL A 128 9.56 -13.32 9.62
CA VAL A 128 10.76 -13.34 8.80
C VAL A 128 11.17 -14.77 8.48
N THR A 129 11.37 -15.08 7.20
CA THR A 129 11.79 -16.41 6.73
C THR A 129 13.03 -16.27 5.85
N SER A 130 14.07 -17.06 6.10
CA SER A 130 15.24 -17.13 5.23
C SER A 130 14.96 -17.98 4.00
N ILE A 131 15.28 -17.44 2.82
CA ILE A 131 15.19 -18.13 1.54
C ILE A 131 16.61 -18.38 1.03
N LYS A 132 16.94 -19.60 0.67
CA LYS A 132 18.20 -19.88 0.00
C LYS A 132 18.19 -19.29 -1.41
N GLY A 133 19.09 -18.34 -1.69
CA GLY A 133 19.07 -17.66 -2.98
C GLY A 133 20.41 -17.62 -3.68
N CYS A 134 21.41 -17.00 -3.10
CA CYS A 134 22.59 -16.57 -3.86
C CYS A 134 23.74 -17.58 -3.94
N GLU A 135 23.64 -18.78 -3.38
CA GLU A 135 24.60 -19.91 -3.43
C GLU A 135 26.09 -19.50 -3.37
N GLY A 136 26.45 -18.64 -2.40
CA GLY A 136 27.84 -18.16 -2.21
C GLY A 136 28.28 -17.08 -3.19
N SER A 137 27.33 -16.39 -3.82
CA SER A 137 27.53 -15.22 -4.71
C SER A 137 26.72 -14.05 -4.19
N TYR A 138 27.08 -12.81 -4.51
CA TYR A 138 26.24 -11.65 -4.22
C TYR A 138 25.02 -11.64 -5.14
N CYS A 139 23.84 -11.37 -4.56
CA CYS A 139 22.64 -11.04 -5.30
C CYS A 139 22.60 -9.53 -5.54
N TRP A 140 22.15 -9.12 -6.69
CA TRP A 140 22.07 -7.72 -7.09
C TRP A 140 20.71 -7.42 -7.71
N ASP A 141 20.19 -6.22 -7.37
CA ASP A 141 19.06 -5.60 -8.03
C ASP A 141 17.83 -6.53 -8.11
N THR A 142 17.23 -6.82 -6.97
CA THR A 142 16.05 -7.66 -6.85
C THR A 142 14.80 -6.87 -7.22
N HIS A 143 13.99 -7.40 -8.12
CA HIS A 143 12.66 -6.91 -8.41
C HIS A 143 11.62 -8.00 -8.14
N MET A 144 10.42 -7.60 -7.72
CA MET A 144 9.32 -8.50 -7.41
C MET A 144 8.00 -7.92 -7.89
N VAL A 145 7.13 -8.80 -8.37
CA VAL A 145 5.73 -8.51 -8.70
C VAL A 145 4.85 -9.59 -8.07
N ILE A 146 3.58 -9.28 -7.95
CA ILE A 146 2.55 -10.20 -7.46
C ILE A 146 1.59 -10.51 -8.61
N ASP A 147 1.08 -11.74 -8.70
CA ASP A 147 0.09 -12.14 -9.69
C ASP A 147 -1.34 -12.11 -9.09
N ASP A 148 -2.35 -12.32 -9.93
CA ASP A 148 -3.77 -12.33 -9.56
C ASP A 148 -4.17 -13.44 -8.56
N ASN A 149 -3.28 -14.37 -8.26
CA ASN A 149 -3.46 -15.44 -7.28
C ASN A 149 -2.68 -15.21 -5.99
N ASP A 150 -2.16 -14.00 -5.78
CA ASP A 150 -1.27 -13.64 -4.66
C ASP A 150 0.07 -14.41 -4.65
N HIS A 151 0.49 -14.95 -5.79
CA HIS A 151 1.82 -15.54 -5.89
C HIS A 151 2.88 -14.48 -6.17
N LEU A 152 4.06 -14.66 -5.60
CA LEU A 152 5.15 -13.70 -5.77
C LEU A 152 6.16 -14.18 -6.81
N HIS A 153 6.48 -13.30 -7.73
CA HIS A 153 7.48 -13.53 -8.77
C HIS A 153 8.63 -12.56 -8.55
N ALA A 154 9.83 -13.05 -8.30
CA ALA A 154 11.01 -12.20 -8.11
C ALA A 154 12.13 -12.60 -9.08
N ALA A 155 12.93 -11.62 -9.46
CA ALA A 155 14.10 -11.84 -10.29
C ALA A 155 15.31 -11.06 -9.77
N TYR A 156 16.49 -11.63 -9.92
CA TYR A 156 17.75 -10.98 -9.55
C TYR A 156 18.92 -11.43 -10.43
N SER A 157 19.99 -10.66 -10.41
CA SER A 157 21.25 -11.00 -11.04
C SER A 157 22.31 -11.43 -10.04
N THR A 158 23.30 -12.23 -10.45
CA THR A 158 24.40 -12.67 -9.58
C THR A 158 25.76 -12.25 -10.11
N ASN A 159 26.79 -12.19 -9.26
CA ASN A 159 28.19 -11.97 -9.66
C ASN A 159 28.73 -13.00 -10.67
N ASN A 160 28.08 -14.16 -10.76
CA ASN A 160 28.41 -15.20 -11.73
C ASN A 160 27.77 -14.96 -13.11
N ASN A 161 27.10 -13.83 -13.31
CA ASN A 161 26.35 -13.46 -14.51
C ASN A 161 25.14 -14.35 -14.78
N TYR A 162 24.54 -14.87 -13.73
CA TYR A 162 23.28 -15.60 -13.80
C TYR A 162 22.11 -14.64 -13.59
N ILE A 163 21.02 -14.90 -14.30
CA ILE A 163 19.70 -14.35 -14.04
C ILE A 163 18.88 -15.46 -13.42
N ILE A 164 18.40 -15.21 -12.23
CA ILE A 164 17.63 -16.17 -11.43
C ILE A 164 16.21 -15.65 -11.28
N TYR A 165 15.27 -16.54 -11.38
CA TYR A 165 13.87 -16.34 -11.07
C TYR A 165 13.53 -17.06 -9.77
N MET A 166 12.73 -16.44 -8.92
CA MET A 166 12.17 -17.02 -7.70
C MET A 166 10.64 -16.91 -7.74
N TYR A 167 9.98 -17.93 -7.26
CA TYR A 167 8.53 -18.04 -7.21
C TYR A 167 8.06 -18.48 -5.83
N PHE A 168 7.08 -17.79 -5.28
CA PHE A 168 6.39 -18.14 -4.05
C PHE A 168 4.93 -18.50 -4.35
N ASP A 169 4.55 -19.71 -4.00
CA ASP A 169 3.21 -20.27 -4.27
C ASP A 169 2.21 -20.02 -3.12
N GLY A 170 2.46 -19.01 -2.29
CA GLY A 170 1.70 -18.70 -1.07
C GLY A 170 2.21 -19.51 0.15
N THR A 171 3.05 -20.53 -0.03
CA THR A 171 3.55 -21.40 1.06
C THR A 171 5.06 -21.60 0.99
N THR A 172 5.62 -21.81 -0.18
CA THR A 172 7.03 -22.19 -0.35
C THR A 172 7.67 -21.39 -1.50
N TRP A 173 8.97 -21.09 -1.31
CA TRP A 173 9.80 -20.51 -2.34
C TRP A 173 10.50 -21.57 -3.18
N SER A 174 10.48 -21.39 -4.49
CA SER A 174 11.31 -22.13 -5.46
C SER A 174 12.19 -21.15 -6.24
N SER A 175 13.28 -21.64 -6.86
CA SER A 175 14.14 -20.81 -7.69
C SER A 175 14.61 -21.57 -8.92
N GLU A 176 14.82 -20.83 -10.02
CA GLU A 176 15.21 -21.39 -11.32
C GLU A 176 16.25 -20.51 -12.02
N LEU A 177 17.18 -21.14 -12.71
CA LEU A 177 18.17 -20.46 -13.56
C LEU A 177 17.53 -20.09 -14.91
N VAL A 178 17.31 -18.80 -15.14
CA VAL A 178 16.75 -18.28 -16.40
C VAL A 178 17.83 -18.12 -17.46
N SER A 179 18.99 -17.58 -17.08
CA SER A 179 20.09 -17.35 -18.00
C SER A 179 21.45 -17.44 -17.30
N SER A 180 22.42 -18.08 -17.95
CA SER A 180 23.84 -18.09 -17.54
C SER A 180 24.70 -17.06 -18.28
N ASN A 181 24.07 -16.13 -18.99
CA ASN A 181 24.73 -15.11 -19.81
C ASN A 181 24.14 -13.72 -19.60
N GLY A 182 23.64 -13.47 -18.39
CA GLY A 182 23.21 -12.15 -17.94
C GLY A 182 24.40 -11.27 -17.55
N LYS A 183 24.18 -9.97 -17.49
CA LYS A 183 25.11 -9.01 -16.91
C LYS A 183 24.67 -8.71 -15.49
N VAL A 184 25.61 -8.64 -14.55
CA VAL A 184 25.34 -8.12 -13.20
C VAL A 184 24.80 -6.69 -13.31
N GLY A 185 23.66 -6.43 -12.68
CA GLY A 185 22.97 -5.14 -12.68
C GLY A 185 21.44 -5.29 -12.71
N PRO A 186 20.72 -4.18 -12.74
CA PRO A 186 19.27 -4.18 -12.65
C PRO A 186 18.59 -5.08 -13.65
N VAL A 187 17.67 -5.89 -13.15
CA VAL A 187 16.74 -6.72 -13.90
C VAL A 187 15.33 -6.22 -13.65
N GLY A 188 14.44 -6.31 -14.62
CA GLY A 188 13.02 -6.04 -14.43
C GLY A 188 12.23 -7.33 -14.57
N ILE A 189 11.12 -7.47 -13.84
CA ILE A 189 10.18 -8.57 -13.97
C ILE A 189 8.75 -8.03 -14.05
N ALA A 190 7.93 -8.65 -14.87
CA ALA A 190 6.48 -8.45 -14.95
C ALA A 190 5.82 -9.79 -15.28
N VAL A 191 4.51 -9.91 -15.06
CA VAL A 191 3.69 -11.07 -15.42
C VAL A 191 2.71 -10.69 -16.52
N ASP A 192 2.38 -11.64 -17.40
CA ASP A 192 1.35 -11.49 -18.44
C ASP A 192 -0.05 -11.85 -17.89
N SER A 193 -1.09 -11.70 -18.70
CA SER A 193 -2.49 -12.03 -18.35
C SER A 193 -2.73 -13.51 -18.00
N ASN A 194 -1.75 -14.38 -18.22
CA ASN A 194 -1.79 -15.78 -17.82
C ASN A 194 -0.88 -16.05 -16.60
N ASN A 195 -0.40 -15.00 -15.94
CA ASN A 195 0.53 -15.05 -14.81
C ASN A 195 1.90 -15.67 -15.17
N ASN A 196 2.29 -15.64 -16.45
CA ASN A 196 3.63 -16.08 -16.84
C ASN A 196 4.64 -14.94 -16.65
N PRO A 197 5.79 -15.20 -16.00
CA PRO A 197 6.79 -14.17 -15.77
C PRO A 197 7.64 -13.87 -17.01
N HIS A 198 7.95 -12.58 -17.17
CA HIS A 198 8.84 -12.04 -18.18
C HIS A 198 9.94 -11.21 -17.52
N ILE A 199 11.19 -11.44 -17.87
CA ILE A 199 12.34 -10.79 -17.25
C ILE A 199 13.16 -10.04 -18.30
N SER A 200 13.29 -8.72 -18.10
CA SER A 200 14.20 -7.89 -18.89
C SER A 200 15.57 -7.82 -18.23
N TYR A 201 16.64 -7.97 -18.99
CA TYR A 201 18.00 -7.94 -18.46
C TYR A 201 19.02 -7.56 -19.52
N SER A 202 20.23 -7.23 -19.09
CA SER A 202 21.35 -6.98 -19.99
C SER A 202 22.14 -8.24 -20.29
N ALA A 203 22.49 -8.49 -21.54
CA ALA A 203 23.38 -9.60 -21.91
C ALA A 203 24.80 -9.36 -21.38
N TYR A 204 25.51 -10.45 -21.01
CA TYR A 204 26.91 -10.38 -20.57
C TYR A 204 27.78 -9.65 -21.58
N GLY A 205 28.65 -8.75 -21.10
CA GLY A 205 29.52 -7.98 -21.97
C GLY A 205 30.20 -6.79 -21.25
N SER A 206 30.57 -5.78 -22.05
CA SER A 206 31.20 -4.55 -21.53
C SER A 206 30.25 -3.77 -20.65
N TYR A 207 30.74 -2.82 -19.92
CA TYR A 207 30.15 -1.99 -18.88
C TYR A 207 28.61 -2.10 -18.63
N CYS A 208 27.79 -1.94 -19.68
CA CYS A 208 26.32 -2.10 -19.69
C CYS A 208 25.85 -3.35 -20.46
N GLY A 209 26.71 -4.35 -20.64
CA GLY A 209 26.37 -5.55 -21.40
C GLY A 209 26.41 -5.37 -22.93
N ASN A 210 25.97 -6.40 -23.63
CA ASN A 210 25.98 -6.49 -25.10
C ASN A 210 24.58 -6.46 -25.71
N GLY A 211 23.61 -5.85 -25.05
CA GLY A 211 22.25 -5.66 -25.53
C GLY A 211 21.18 -5.94 -24.49
N LEU A 212 20.00 -5.41 -24.78
CA LEU A 212 18.79 -5.69 -24.00
C LEU A 212 18.24 -7.05 -24.39
N MET A 213 18.00 -7.88 -23.41
CA MET A 213 17.41 -9.22 -23.51
C MET A 213 16.05 -9.26 -22.82
N LEU A 214 15.21 -10.15 -23.29
CA LEU A 214 13.96 -10.55 -22.64
C LEU A 214 13.97 -12.08 -22.50
N ALA A 215 13.74 -12.57 -21.30
CA ALA A 215 13.37 -13.95 -21.06
C ALA A 215 11.87 -14.02 -20.76
N SER A 216 11.21 -15.01 -21.36
CA SER A 216 9.77 -15.25 -21.19
C SER A 216 9.54 -16.71 -20.83
N PHE A 217 8.69 -16.94 -19.84
CA PHE A 217 8.23 -18.27 -19.47
C PHE A 217 6.91 -18.55 -20.20
N ASP A 218 6.74 -19.74 -20.76
CA ASP A 218 5.53 -20.10 -21.51
C ASP A 218 4.61 -21.07 -20.74
N GLY A 219 4.82 -21.17 -19.43
CA GLY A 219 4.15 -22.13 -18.56
C GLY A 219 4.90 -23.48 -18.44
N VAL A 220 5.96 -23.71 -19.24
CA VAL A 220 6.75 -24.94 -19.26
C VAL A 220 8.24 -24.65 -19.24
N ASP A 221 8.72 -23.80 -20.13
CA ASP A 221 10.15 -23.54 -20.32
C ASP A 221 10.46 -22.03 -20.48
N TRP A 222 11.64 -21.63 -20.03
CA TRP A 222 12.18 -20.29 -20.28
C TRP A 222 12.78 -20.18 -21.68
N THR A 223 12.38 -19.13 -22.39
CA THR A 223 12.99 -18.75 -23.68
C THR A 223 13.59 -17.35 -23.58
N SER A 224 14.78 -17.14 -24.11
CA SER A 224 15.44 -15.82 -24.11
C SER A 224 15.65 -15.31 -25.53
N GLN A 225 15.35 -14.03 -25.75
CA GLN A 225 15.54 -13.36 -27.03
C GLN A 225 16.26 -12.01 -26.86
N SER A 226 16.92 -11.58 -27.93
CA SER A 226 17.53 -10.25 -27.99
C SER A 226 16.49 -9.23 -28.46
N VAL A 227 16.17 -8.27 -27.62
CA VAL A 227 15.26 -7.14 -27.92
C VAL A 227 16.01 -6.06 -28.69
N LYS A 228 17.15 -5.62 -28.16
CA LYS A 228 18.02 -4.61 -28.81
C LYS A 228 19.50 -5.04 -28.70
N PRO A 229 20.10 -5.56 -29.76
CA PRO A 229 21.51 -5.94 -29.75
C PRO A 229 22.45 -4.72 -29.79
N GLY A 230 23.65 -4.89 -29.28
CA GLY A 230 24.72 -3.88 -29.31
C GLY A 230 25.32 -3.61 -27.94
N SER A 231 26.60 -3.21 -27.92
CA SER A 231 27.30 -2.89 -26.68
C SER A 231 26.68 -1.68 -25.96
N ASN A 232 26.83 -1.65 -24.63
CA ASN A 232 26.34 -0.55 -23.75
C ASN A 232 24.84 -0.25 -23.89
N ARG A 233 24.03 -1.27 -24.15
CA ARG A 233 22.56 -1.21 -24.21
C ARG A 233 21.95 -2.18 -23.21
N GLY A 234 20.82 -1.77 -22.62
CA GLY A 234 20.08 -2.58 -21.66
C GLY A 234 20.53 -2.41 -20.21
N CYS A 235 21.38 -1.43 -19.90
CA CYS A 235 21.61 -1.06 -18.50
C CYS A 235 20.29 -0.65 -17.84
N SER A 236 20.13 -1.05 -16.59
CA SER A 236 19.00 -0.58 -15.74
C SER A 236 17.66 -0.70 -16.47
N SER A 237 17.31 -1.92 -16.91
CA SER A 237 16.03 -2.13 -17.58
C SER A 237 14.90 -2.27 -16.57
N ALA A 238 13.76 -1.63 -16.88
CA ALA A 238 12.47 -1.81 -16.21
C ALA A 238 11.45 -2.31 -17.23
N ILE A 239 10.57 -3.21 -16.84
CA ILE A 239 9.56 -3.82 -17.70
C ILE A 239 8.18 -3.67 -17.08
N VAL A 240 7.20 -3.42 -17.94
CA VAL A 240 5.76 -3.43 -17.62
C VAL A 240 5.06 -4.16 -18.75
N ILE A 241 4.04 -4.93 -18.43
CA ILE A 241 3.14 -5.59 -19.39
C ILE A 241 1.76 -4.99 -19.19
N GLU A 242 1.13 -4.56 -20.28
CA GLU A 242 -0.23 -4.04 -20.30
C GLU A 242 -1.25 -5.20 -20.36
N ASP A 243 -2.50 -4.94 -20.10
CA ASP A 243 -3.59 -5.95 -20.05
C ASP A 243 -3.77 -6.72 -21.38
N ASP A 244 -3.31 -6.15 -22.49
CA ASP A 244 -3.30 -6.80 -23.80
C ASP A 244 -2.03 -7.63 -24.08
N ASP A 245 -1.24 -7.92 -23.05
CA ASP A 245 0.05 -8.62 -23.10
C ASP A 245 1.14 -7.88 -23.91
N GLN A 246 0.97 -6.56 -24.13
CA GLN A 246 1.99 -5.75 -24.77
C GLN A 246 3.16 -5.53 -23.83
N ILE A 247 4.34 -5.98 -24.23
CA ILE A 247 5.56 -5.85 -23.41
C ILE A 247 6.23 -4.51 -23.67
N ASN A 248 6.52 -3.78 -22.60
CA ASN A 248 7.12 -2.46 -22.61
C ASN A 248 8.37 -2.45 -21.74
N ILE A 249 9.50 -2.00 -22.26
CA ILE A 249 10.78 -2.00 -21.55
C ILE A 249 11.46 -0.64 -21.69
N ALA A 250 11.71 0.02 -20.55
CA ALA A 250 12.60 1.16 -20.48
C ALA A 250 14.04 0.70 -20.20
N TYR A 251 15.03 1.34 -20.81
CA TYR A 251 16.43 0.99 -20.59
C TYR A 251 17.40 2.12 -20.93
N GLN A 252 18.56 2.14 -20.30
CA GLN A 252 19.62 3.04 -20.68
C GLN A 252 20.37 2.56 -21.92
N ASN A 253 20.52 3.46 -22.90
CA ASN A 253 21.46 3.32 -24.02
C ASN A 253 22.64 4.27 -23.80
N ARG A 254 23.72 3.77 -23.24
CA ARG A 254 24.87 4.58 -22.84
C ARG A 254 25.67 5.11 -24.02
N ASP A 255 25.70 4.40 -25.17
CA ASP A 255 26.40 4.86 -26.37
C ASP A 255 25.73 6.10 -26.99
N SER A 256 24.43 6.19 -26.91
CA SER A 256 23.66 7.34 -27.38
C SER A 256 23.36 8.38 -26.28
N SER A 257 23.70 8.07 -25.02
CA SER A 257 23.37 8.90 -23.85
C SER A 257 21.88 9.24 -23.79
N LYS A 258 21.03 8.18 -23.82
CA LYS A 258 19.57 8.33 -23.85
C LYS A 258 18.91 7.33 -22.92
N LEU A 259 17.77 7.73 -22.37
CA LEU A 259 16.75 6.79 -21.93
C LEU A 259 15.99 6.33 -23.17
N ASN A 260 15.94 5.04 -23.42
CA ASN A 260 15.17 4.42 -24.48
C ASN A 260 14.00 3.64 -23.91
N PHE A 261 12.94 3.54 -24.69
CA PHE A 261 11.76 2.74 -24.41
C PHE A 261 11.46 1.88 -25.63
N VAL A 262 11.16 0.63 -25.44
CA VAL A 262 10.75 -0.28 -26.52
C VAL A 262 9.43 -0.93 -26.15
N THR A 263 8.54 -1.05 -27.13
CA THR A 263 7.28 -1.76 -27.04
C THR A 263 7.19 -2.79 -28.13
N GLY A 264 6.63 -3.95 -27.86
CA GLY A 264 6.47 -4.98 -28.87
C GLY A 264 6.33 -6.40 -28.31
N SER A 265 6.32 -7.36 -29.21
CA SER A 265 6.28 -8.79 -28.89
C SER A 265 7.07 -9.61 -29.92
N GLY A 266 7.54 -10.78 -29.53
CA GLY A 266 8.28 -11.68 -30.38
C GLY A 266 9.51 -10.98 -31.01
N SER A 267 9.58 -10.91 -32.35
CA SER A 267 10.69 -10.28 -33.07
C SER A 267 10.44 -8.83 -33.52
N SER A 268 9.28 -8.25 -33.16
CA SER A 268 8.85 -6.93 -33.63
C SER A 268 8.87 -5.94 -32.50
N TRP A 269 9.86 -5.04 -32.48
CA TRP A 269 10.07 -4.06 -31.43
C TRP A 269 10.16 -2.65 -32.01
N ILE A 270 9.30 -1.74 -31.53
CA ILE A 270 9.35 -0.32 -31.85
C ILE A 270 10.10 0.40 -30.72
N GLU A 271 10.98 1.35 -31.08
CA GLU A 271 11.83 2.05 -30.12
C GLU A 271 11.56 3.54 -30.11
N TYR A 272 11.45 4.08 -28.93
CA TYR A 272 11.29 5.50 -28.64
C TYR A 272 12.44 5.97 -27.74
N ALA A 273 12.61 7.27 -27.61
CA ALA A 273 13.57 7.86 -26.69
C ALA A 273 12.86 8.90 -25.81
N PRO A 274 12.31 8.50 -24.68
CA PRO A 274 11.62 9.39 -23.74
C PRO A 274 12.47 10.59 -23.31
N ASP A 275 13.75 10.34 -23.00
CA ASP A 275 14.73 11.40 -22.75
C ASP A 275 15.88 11.31 -23.74
N PHE A 276 15.91 12.27 -24.67
CA PHE A 276 16.97 12.37 -25.68
C PHE A 276 18.31 12.78 -25.09
N GLY A 277 18.34 13.18 -23.79
CA GLY A 277 19.49 13.86 -23.25
C GLY A 277 19.74 15.20 -23.97
N ASN A 278 20.82 15.86 -23.62
CA ASN A 278 21.32 17.00 -24.38
C ASN A 278 22.73 16.68 -24.89
N PRO A 279 22.93 16.39 -26.18
CA PRO A 279 24.23 16.07 -26.73
C PRO A 279 25.30 17.16 -26.48
N ALA A 280 24.87 18.42 -26.31
CA ALA A 280 25.76 19.53 -26.02
C ALA A 280 26.16 19.62 -24.54
N SER A 281 25.36 19.07 -23.63
CA SER A 281 25.60 19.07 -22.17
C SER A 281 26.13 17.74 -21.63
N SER A 282 26.23 16.68 -22.52
CA SER A 282 26.65 15.34 -22.12
C SER A 282 25.78 14.73 -20.99
N LEU A 283 24.44 14.91 -21.08
CA LEU A 283 23.47 14.20 -20.23
C LEU A 283 23.63 12.69 -20.39
N TYR A 284 23.47 11.94 -19.30
CA TYR A 284 23.43 10.47 -19.31
C TYR A 284 22.17 9.97 -18.61
N PRO A 285 20.96 10.26 -19.14
CA PRO A 285 19.69 9.83 -18.54
C PRO A 285 19.48 8.33 -18.64
N GLY A 286 18.59 7.80 -17.80
CA GLY A 286 18.15 6.42 -17.84
C GLY A 286 18.99 5.44 -17.02
N TYR A 287 19.90 5.95 -16.18
CA TYR A 287 20.58 5.10 -15.21
C TYR A 287 19.63 4.83 -14.02
N TYR A 288 19.61 3.61 -13.49
CA TYR A 288 18.66 3.18 -12.46
C TYR A 288 17.20 3.53 -12.81
N SER A 289 16.71 3.15 -13.99
CA SER A 289 15.34 3.43 -14.39
C SER A 289 14.34 2.50 -13.70
N SER A 290 13.23 3.06 -13.25
CA SER A 290 12.04 2.35 -12.77
C SER A 290 10.82 2.88 -13.53
N MET A 291 9.83 2.03 -13.80
CA MET A 291 8.71 2.33 -14.67
C MET A 291 7.41 1.78 -14.11
N ALA A 292 6.36 2.55 -14.23
CA ALA A 292 4.97 2.18 -13.99
C ALA A 292 4.10 2.62 -15.17
N VAL A 293 2.91 2.06 -15.28
CA VAL A 293 1.87 2.46 -16.23
C VAL A 293 0.60 2.78 -15.45
N ASP A 294 -0.14 3.80 -15.84
CA ASP A 294 -1.45 4.12 -15.27
C ASP A 294 -2.59 3.45 -16.07
N ASP A 295 -3.79 3.51 -15.54
CA ASP A 295 -5.02 2.95 -16.16
C ASP A 295 -5.38 3.59 -17.51
N GLN A 296 -4.73 4.70 -17.89
CA GLN A 296 -4.92 5.37 -19.18
C GLN A 296 -3.85 4.99 -20.20
N GLY A 297 -2.98 4.04 -19.85
CA GLY A 297 -1.87 3.60 -20.71
C GLY A 297 -0.75 4.64 -20.82
N GLN A 298 -0.64 5.59 -19.87
CA GLN A 298 0.49 6.48 -19.77
C GLN A 298 1.62 5.81 -19.02
N PHE A 299 2.81 5.83 -19.59
CA PHE A 299 4.02 5.33 -18.94
C PHE A 299 4.70 6.43 -18.13
N HIS A 300 5.12 6.08 -16.95
CA HIS A 300 5.81 6.91 -15.97
C HIS A 300 7.17 6.30 -15.69
N ILE A 301 8.26 7.03 -16.01
CA ILE A 301 9.63 6.52 -15.86
C ILE A 301 10.42 7.47 -14.98
N ALA A 302 10.78 7.01 -13.79
CA ALA A 302 11.77 7.67 -12.96
C ALA A 302 13.17 7.20 -13.34
N HIS A 303 14.12 8.12 -13.48
CA HIS A 303 15.48 7.77 -13.86
C HIS A 303 16.49 8.82 -13.38
N TYR A 304 17.72 8.37 -13.23
CA TYR A 304 18.83 9.21 -12.80
C TYR A 304 19.66 9.72 -13.98
N ASP A 305 20.07 10.99 -13.91
CA ASP A 305 21.07 11.57 -14.80
C ASP A 305 22.46 11.49 -14.14
N ASP A 306 23.25 10.48 -14.54
CA ASP A 306 24.60 10.21 -14.02
C ASP A 306 25.62 11.36 -14.27
N LYS A 307 25.24 12.40 -14.99
CA LYS A 307 26.10 13.53 -15.31
C LYS A 307 25.82 14.79 -14.50
N HIS A 308 24.52 15.11 -14.33
CA HIS A 308 24.10 16.28 -13.56
C HIS A 308 23.73 15.89 -12.13
N TYR A 309 23.60 14.59 -11.89
CA TYR A 309 23.24 14.05 -10.59
C TYR A 309 21.83 14.46 -10.14
N ASP A 310 20.91 14.49 -11.10
CA ASP A 310 19.53 14.90 -10.93
C ASP A 310 18.58 13.71 -11.02
N LEU A 311 17.49 13.75 -10.25
CA LEU A 311 16.32 12.90 -10.47
C LEU A 311 15.50 13.48 -11.64
N ARG A 312 15.20 12.64 -12.61
CA ARG A 312 14.39 12.97 -13.78
C ARG A 312 13.18 12.06 -13.87
N TYR A 313 12.15 12.58 -14.49
CA TYR A 313 10.91 11.87 -14.77
C TYR A 313 10.50 12.09 -16.21
N SER A 314 10.17 10.99 -16.89
CA SER A 314 9.65 10.99 -18.26
C SER A 314 8.29 10.33 -18.31
N THR A 315 7.32 10.93 -18.99
CA THR A 315 5.99 10.36 -19.18
C THR A 315 5.55 10.47 -20.64
N GLY A 316 4.76 9.52 -21.09
CA GLY A 316 4.22 9.44 -22.44
C GLY A 316 3.60 8.10 -22.76
N ALA A 317 3.09 7.96 -23.99
CA ALA A 317 2.55 6.69 -24.50
C ALA A 317 3.30 6.27 -25.78
N PRO A 318 3.24 4.98 -26.17
CA PRO A 318 4.00 4.46 -27.34
C PRO A 318 3.76 5.20 -28.65
N ASN A 319 2.57 5.72 -28.87
CA ASN A 319 2.22 6.50 -30.10
C ASN A 319 2.12 8.01 -29.84
N GLY A 320 2.40 8.45 -28.60
CA GLY A 320 2.30 9.83 -28.15
C GLY A 320 3.63 10.58 -28.16
N GLN A 321 3.58 11.76 -27.58
CA GLN A 321 4.79 12.54 -27.30
C GLN A 321 5.25 12.27 -25.88
N TRP A 322 6.54 12.09 -25.74
CA TRP A 322 7.18 11.97 -24.42
C TRP A 322 7.56 13.36 -23.90
N THR A 323 7.33 13.56 -22.63
CA THR A 323 7.78 14.75 -21.90
C THR A 323 8.73 14.33 -20.77
N THR A 324 9.76 15.15 -20.53
CA THR A 324 10.72 14.89 -19.44
C THR A 324 10.90 16.15 -18.62
N THR A 325 10.85 15.99 -17.31
CA THR A 325 11.07 17.05 -16.33
C THR A 325 12.16 16.66 -15.35
N VAL A 326 12.79 17.66 -14.72
CA VAL A 326 13.67 17.46 -13.56
C VAL A 326 12.80 17.48 -12.31
N VAL A 327 12.92 16.43 -11.49
CA VAL A 327 12.15 16.29 -10.25
C VAL A 327 12.88 16.94 -9.08
N ASP A 328 14.15 16.59 -8.92
CA ASP A 328 15.03 17.15 -7.90
C ASP A 328 16.45 17.33 -8.48
N SER A 329 17.04 18.49 -8.26
CA SER A 329 18.40 18.85 -8.69
C SER A 329 19.23 19.45 -7.56
N GLN A 330 18.82 19.27 -6.31
CA GLN A 330 19.51 19.82 -5.16
C GLN A 330 20.63 18.90 -4.67
N GLY A 331 21.81 19.08 -5.19
CA GLY A 331 23.01 18.30 -4.82
C GLY A 331 23.17 17.06 -5.71
N THR A 332 23.61 15.95 -5.16
CA THR A 332 23.64 14.65 -5.83
C THR A 332 22.43 13.85 -5.37
N THR A 333 21.39 13.80 -6.20
CA THR A 333 20.06 13.31 -5.82
C THR A 333 19.48 12.44 -6.91
N GLY A 334 18.58 11.53 -6.55
CA GLY A 334 17.83 10.70 -7.51
C GLY A 334 18.48 9.37 -7.88
N ARG A 335 19.40 8.85 -7.08
CA ARG A 335 19.93 7.49 -7.28
C ARG A 335 18.90 6.45 -6.85
N ASN A 336 18.98 5.28 -7.49
CA ASN A 336 18.12 4.12 -7.23
C ASN A 336 16.63 4.51 -7.08
N PRO A 337 16.05 5.26 -8.06
CA PRO A 337 14.67 5.67 -7.95
C PRO A 337 13.75 4.45 -8.16
N ALA A 338 12.70 4.37 -7.36
CA ALA A 338 11.57 3.48 -7.59
C ALA A 338 10.29 4.32 -7.75
N ILE A 339 9.42 3.94 -8.69
CA ILE A 339 8.18 4.65 -9.01
C ILE A 339 6.98 3.72 -8.93
N ALA A 340 5.90 4.24 -8.40
CA ALA A 340 4.54 3.69 -8.52
C ALA A 340 3.61 4.82 -8.94
N VAL A 341 2.44 4.48 -9.46
CA VAL A 341 1.36 5.43 -9.76
C VAL A 341 0.15 5.07 -8.91
N ASP A 342 -0.55 6.08 -8.44
CA ASP A 342 -1.81 5.84 -7.73
C ASP A 342 -2.99 5.71 -8.71
N ALA A 343 -4.18 5.42 -8.18
CA ALA A 343 -5.37 5.24 -8.99
C ALA A 343 -5.83 6.52 -9.75
N ALA A 344 -5.26 7.68 -9.45
CA ALA A 344 -5.47 8.91 -10.21
C ALA A 344 -4.47 9.08 -11.37
N GLY A 345 -3.47 8.19 -11.48
CA GLY A 345 -2.36 8.31 -12.41
C GLY A 345 -1.27 9.27 -11.92
N ASP A 346 -1.28 9.67 -10.64
CA ASP A 346 -0.25 10.54 -10.09
C ASP A 346 1.02 9.74 -9.76
N PRO A 347 2.21 10.21 -10.17
CA PRO A 347 3.45 9.51 -9.91
C PRO A 347 3.97 9.74 -8.49
N HIS A 348 4.43 8.66 -7.87
CA HIS A 348 5.07 8.62 -6.56
C HIS A 348 6.45 8.01 -6.70
N ILE A 349 7.50 8.76 -6.36
CA ILE A 349 8.90 8.36 -6.55
C ILE A 349 9.62 8.38 -5.21
N VAL A 350 10.30 7.30 -4.86
CA VAL A 350 11.28 7.26 -3.79
C VAL A 350 12.69 7.19 -4.37
N TYR A 351 13.66 7.82 -3.73
CA TYR A 351 15.01 7.90 -4.22
C TYR A 351 16.02 8.30 -3.15
N GLU A 352 17.28 7.97 -3.37
CA GLU A 352 18.40 8.27 -2.49
C GLU A 352 19.09 9.58 -2.85
N THR A 353 19.63 10.27 -1.82
CA THR A 353 20.59 11.36 -1.99
C THR A 353 22.00 10.88 -1.62
N TRP A 354 22.97 11.08 -2.54
CA TRP A 354 24.38 10.72 -2.24
C TRP A 354 25.05 11.65 -1.23
N SER A 355 24.61 12.91 -1.16
CA SER A 355 25.26 13.93 -0.31
C SER A 355 24.84 13.90 1.17
N GLY A 356 23.81 13.17 1.51
CA GLY A 356 23.28 13.02 2.88
C GLY A 356 22.96 11.58 3.24
N PHE A 357 22.88 10.71 2.22
CA PHE A 357 22.38 9.36 2.34
C PHE A 357 20.96 9.34 2.95
N ASP A 358 20.13 10.29 2.48
CA ASP A 358 18.75 10.43 2.91
C ASP A 358 17.82 9.71 1.92
N LEU A 359 16.74 9.14 2.43
CA LEU A 359 15.63 8.66 1.61
C LEU A 359 14.62 9.78 1.42
N LYS A 360 14.40 10.16 0.17
CA LYS A 360 13.43 11.17 -0.24
C LYS A 360 12.25 10.56 -1.00
N TYR A 361 11.19 11.32 -1.03
CA TYR A 361 9.97 11.04 -1.76
C TYR A 361 9.54 12.26 -2.56
N ALA A 362 9.12 12.05 -3.78
CA ALA A 362 8.54 13.08 -4.66
C ALA A 362 7.23 12.60 -5.26
N THR A 363 6.28 13.51 -5.38
CA THR A 363 5.01 13.28 -6.09
C THR A 363 4.62 14.52 -6.89
N LEU A 364 3.84 14.31 -7.94
CA LEU A 364 3.26 15.37 -8.75
C LEU A 364 1.74 15.29 -8.57
N ASN A 365 1.17 16.33 -8.00
CA ASN A 365 -0.26 16.42 -7.76
C ASN A 365 -0.87 17.38 -8.79
N PRO A 366 -2.02 17.09 -9.43
CA PRO A 366 -2.65 17.95 -10.42
C PRO A 366 -3.00 19.35 -9.92
N SER A 367 -3.17 19.53 -8.61
CA SER A 367 -3.42 20.86 -8.01
C SER A 367 -2.17 21.77 -7.98
N SER A 368 -0.99 21.23 -8.28
CA SER A 368 0.28 21.96 -8.33
C SER A 368 1.12 21.46 -9.50
N PRO A 369 1.57 22.37 -10.41
CA PRO A 369 2.42 21.97 -11.54
C PRO A 369 3.85 21.61 -11.13
N ASP A 370 4.22 21.82 -9.86
CA ASP A 370 5.55 21.60 -9.34
C ASP A 370 5.61 20.32 -8.52
N TRP A 371 6.71 19.59 -8.65
CA TRP A 371 7.00 18.42 -7.85
C TRP A 371 7.04 18.75 -6.36
N GLN A 372 6.33 17.97 -5.56
CA GLN A 372 6.33 18.03 -4.10
C GLN A 372 7.40 17.06 -3.57
N VAL A 373 8.51 17.61 -3.07
CA VAL A 373 9.63 16.82 -2.55
C VAL A 373 9.65 16.88 -1.03
N SER A 374 9.77 15.73 -0.38
CA SER A 374 9.85 15.60 1.08
C SER A 374 10.84 14.51 1.48
N ASN A 375 11.27 14.52 2.75
CA ASN A 375 12.10 13.46 3.30
C ASN A 375 11.20 12.33 3.86
N VAL A 376 11.56 11.08 3.57
CA VAL A 376 11.03 9.91 4.27
C VAL A 376 11.86 9.67 5.52
N GLU A 377 13.18 9.61 5.38
CA GLU A 377 14.11 9.38 6.49
C GLU A 377 15.44 10.09 6.23
N THR A 378 16.04 10.66 7.30
CA THR A 378 17.31 11.43 7.23
C THR A 378 18.32 11.01 8.30
N ALA A 379 17.99 10.03 9.13
CA ALA A 379 18.82 9.66 10.28
C ALA A 379 19.78 8.52 9.96
N GLY A 380 20.92 8.81 9.36
CA GLY A 380 21.96 7.84 9.06
C GLY A 380 22.22 7.66 7.56
N SER A 381 22.81 6.53 7.16
CA SER A 381 22.95 6.11 5.77
C SER A 381 21.72 5.27 5.41
N ILE A 382 20.81 5.87 4.66
CA ILE A 382 19.45 5.35 4.45
C ILE A 382 19.13 5.31 2.95
N GLY A 383 18.50 4.21 2.51
CA GLY A 383 17.86 4.13 1.20
C GLY A 383 18.78 3.83 0.03
N ASP A 384 19.98 3.27 0.23
CA ASP A 384 20.84 2.78 -0.87
C ASP A 384 20.10 1.74 -1.74
N SER A 385 19.14 1.03 -1.16
CA SER A 385 18.13 0.26 -1.85
C SER A 385 16.75 0.61 -1.29
N SER A 386 15.84 1.00 -2.16
CA SER A 386 14.45 1.31 -1.80
C SER A 386 13.47 0.85 -2.88
N SER A 387 12.31 0.40 -2.46
CA SER A 387 11.21 0.01 -3.35
C SER A 387 9.89 0.61 -2.86
N ILE A 388 8.95 0.79 -3.77
CA ILE A 388 7.65 1.41 -3.52
C ILE A 388 6.53 0.57 -4.14
N PHE A 389 5.41 0.50 -3.45
CA PHE A 389 4.16 -0.06 -3.92
C PHE A 389 3.00 0.81 -3.42
N ILE A 390 1.93 0.88 -4.17
CA ILE A 390 0.68 1.54 -3.75
C ILE A 390 -0.42 0.49 -3.82
N ASP A 391 -1.12 0.29 -2.72
CA ASP A 391 -2.23 -0.66 -2.65
C ASP A 391 -3.54 -0.04 -3.16
N ASP A 392 -4.55 -0.88 -3.36
CA ASP A 392 -5.88 -0.47 -3.85
C ASP A 392 -6.60 0.52 -2.92
N SER A 393 -6.17 0.61 -1.66
CA SER A 393 -6.66 1.59 -0.69
C SER A 393 -5.94 2.95 -0.79
N GLY A 394 -5.00 3.09 -1.72
CA GLY A 394 -4.18 4.29 -1.91
C GLY A 394 -3.13 4.49 -0.82
N ILE A 395 -2.74 3.44 -0.11
CA ILE A 395 -1.63 3.50 0.84
C ILE A 395 -0.32 3.26 0.10
N ILE A 396 0.61 4.17 0.28
CA ILE A 396 1.97 4.09 -0.23
C ILE A 396 2.80 3.29 0.75
N HIS A 397 3.42 2.21 0.28
CA HIS A 397 4.30 1.32 1.03
C HIS A 397 5.73 1.46 0.50
N ILE A 398 6.70 1.66 1.38
CA ILE A 398 8.12 1.79 1.04
C ILE A 398 8.94 0.81 1.88
N ALA A 399 9.72 -0.03 1.23
CA ALA A 399 10.80 -0.76 1.89
C ALA A 399 12.14 -0.08 1.58
N TYR A 400 13.04 -0.01 2.56
CA TYR A 400 14.34 0.63 2.38
C TYR A 400 15.41 0.10 3.33
N SER A 401 16.68 0.18 2.90
CA SER A 401 17.83 -0.16 3.73
C SER A 401 18.13 0.94 4.76
N ASP A 402 18.53 0.52 5.96
CA ASP A 402 19.18 1.36 6.96
C ASP A 402 20.58 0.79 7.22
N ASP A 403 21.54 1.24 6.43
CA ASP A 403 22.92 0.74 6.46
C ASP A 403 23.68 1.16 7.73
N THR A 404 23.19 2.20 8.42
CA THR A 404 23.74 2.61 9.71
C THR A 404 23.47 1.57 10.79
N ASN A 405 22.27 1.00 10.78
CA ASN A 405 21.82 0.00 11.75
C ASN A 405 21.83 -1.42 11.19
N ASN A 406 22.13 -1.60 9.90
CA ASN A 406 22.10 -2.88 9.18
C ASN A 406 20.76 -3.59 9.27
N VAL A 407 19.66 -2.88 9.06
CA VAL A 407 18.30 -3.41 9.16
C VAL A 407 17.44 -3.03 7.94
N LEU A 408 16.42 -3.84 7.68
CA LEU A 408 15.36 -3.51 6.74
C LEU A 408 14.30 -2.65 7.44
N ARG A 409 14.00 -1.50 6.85
CA ARG A 409 12.97 -0.56 7.32
C ARG A 409 11.76 -0.58 6.39
N TYR A 410 10.65 -0.19 6.96
CA TYR A 410 9.40 0.01 6.28
C TYR A 410 8.80 1.37 6.65
N ALA A 411 8.19 2.03 5.67
CA ALA A 411 7.41 3.24 5.88
C ALA A 411 6.11 3.18 5.07
N SER A 412 5.04 3.72 5.62
CA SER A 412 3.76 3.85 4.90
C SER A 412 3.12 5.22 5.12
N LYS A 413 2.27 5.59 4.16
CA LYS A 413 1.54 6.85 4.18
C LYS A 413 0.36 6.77 3.22
N ASN A 414 -0.81 7.33 3.60
CA ASN A 414 -1.91 7.48 2.66
C ASN A 414 -1.56 8.52 1.58
N SER A 415 -1.88 8.25 0.33
CA SER A 415 -1.68 9.18 -0.80
C SER A 415 -2.58 10.42 -0.69
N GLY A 416 -3.71 10.31 0.01
CA GLY A 416 -4.74 11.35 0.10
C GLY A 416 -5.64 11.39 -1.14
N VAL A 417 -5.55 10.39 -1.99
CA VAL A 417 -6.33 10.27 -3.21
C VAL A 417 -7.44 9.24 -2.99
N THR A 418 -8.65 9.61 -3.41
CA THR A 418 -9.79 8.69 -3.51
C THR A 418 -10.30 8.74 -4.94
N VAL A 419 -10.40 7.60 -5.58
CA VAL A 419 -10.98 7.46 -6.92
C VAL A 419 -12.27 6.69 -6.80
N THR A 420 -13.34 7.24 -7.37
CA THR A 420 -14.62 6.55 -7.52
C THR A 420 -14.91 6.38 -9.01
N ASN A 421 -15.16 5.15 -9.40
CA ASN A 421 -15.52 4.78 -10.77
C ASN A 421 -17.05 4.62 -10.83
N GLU A 422 -17.72 5.63 -11.31
CA GLU A 422 -19.17 5.70 -11.29
C GLU A 422 -19.76 5.48 -12.69
N ILE A 423 -20.95 4.91 -12.74
CA ILE A 423 -21.75 4.80 -13.96
C ILE A 423 -23.23 5.03 -13.61
N THR A 424 -23.95 5.69 -14.49
CA THR A 424 -25.39 5.85 -14.28
C THR A 424 -26.14 4.64 -14.84
N VAL A 425 -26.86 3.94 -13.95
CA VAL A 425 -27.72 2.82 -14.29
C VAL A 425 -29.18 3.30 -14.35
N GLN A 426 -29.84 3.11 -15.47
CA GLN A 426 -31.25 3.41 -15.62
C GLN A 426 -32.11 2.13 -15.43
N PHE A 427 -33.03 2.19 -14.50
CA PHE A 427 -34.02 1.14 -14.22
C PHE A 427 -35.33 1.43 -14.94
N GLY A 428 -35.33 1.29 -16.26
CA GLY A 428 -36.53 1.54 -17.09
C GLY A 428 -37.15 2.92 -16.80
N GLN A 429 -38.42 2.91 -16.35
CA GLN A 429 -39.17 4.13 -16.00
C GLN A 429 -39.00 4.58 -14.53
N TYR A 430 -38.33 3.77 -13.69
CA TYR A 430 -38.23 4.01 -12.24
C TYR A 430 -37.07 4.91 -11.85
N GLY A 431 -36.22 5.29 -12.80
CA GLY A 431 -35.22 6.34 -12.60
C GLY A 431 -33.77 5.91 -12.87
N TYR A 432 -32.89 6.76 -12.44
CA TYR A 432 -31.43 6.62 -12.61
C TYR A 432 -30.78 6.49 -11.25
N VAL A 433 -29.84 5.57 -11.12
CA VAL A 433 -29.06 5.35 -9.91
C VAL A 433 -27.59 5.32 -10.28
N THR A 434 -26.73 5.83 -9.44
CA THR A 434 -25.28 5.71 -9.59
C THR A 434 -24.85 4.33 -9.14
N GLY A 435 -24.18 3.60 -10.03
CA GLY A 435 -23.52 2.33 -9.75
C GLY A 435 -22.00 2.54 -9.67
N GLU A 436 -21.34 1.65 -8.98
CA GLU A 436 -19.88 1.57 -8.90
C GLU A 436 -19.36 0.56 -9.92
N VAL A 437 -18.42 0.96 -10.77
CA VAL A 437 -17.68 0.08 -11.66
C VAL A 437 -16.49 -0.48 -10.91
N VAL A 438 -16.60 -1.73 -10.49
CA VAL A 438 -15.58 -2.43 -9.71
C VAL A 438 -14.40 -2.83 -10.60
N ASP A 439 -14.72 -3.40 -11.77
CA ASP A 439 -13.72 -3.82 -12.78
C ASP A 439 -14.35 -3.79 -14.19
N ASP A 440 -13.61 -4.22 -15.20
CA ASP A 440 -14.11 -4.23 -16.59
C ASP A 440 -15.35 -5.12 -16.82
N SER A 441 -15.63 -6.00 -15.89
CA SER A 441 -16.71 -6.99 -15.99
C SER A 441 -17.83 -6.82 -14.96
N THR A 442 -17.69 -5.92 -13.97
CA THR A 442 -18.53 -5.88 -12.78
C THR A 442 -18.99 -4.46 -12.44
N ILE A 443 -20.30 -4.27 -12.31
CA ILE A 443 -20.92 -3.06 -11.75
C ILE A 443 -21.76 -3.48 -10.54
N VAL A 444 -21.63 -2.73 -9.45
CA VAL A 444 -22.47 -2.86 -8.24
C VAL A 444 -23.39 -1.65 -8.16
N VAL A 445 -24.68 -1.87 -7.97
CA VAL A 445 -25.66 -0.80 -7.88
C VAL A 445 -26.84 -1.19 -7.00
N ASN A 446 -27.37 -0.22 -6.25
CA ASN A 446 -28.59 -0.41 -5.47
C ASN A 446 -29.84 -0.12 -6.31
N THR A 447 -30.88 -0.92 -6.12
CA THR A 447 -32.16 -0.75 -6.86
C THR A 447 -32.89 0.52 -6.42
N PRO A 448 -33.53 1.26 -7.34
CA PRO A 448 -34.41 2.38 -6.95
C PRO A 448 -35.75 1.87 -6.43
N VAL A 449 -36.50 2.76 -5.79
CA VAL A 449 -37.90 2.50 -5.43
C VAL A 449 -38.75 2.42 -6.69
N ALA A 450 -39.57 1.36 -6.82
CA ALA A 450 -40.53 1.17 -7.91
C ALA A 450 -41.98 1.37 -7.39
N SER A 451 -42.80 2.01 -8.17
CA SER A 451 -44.22 2.27 -7.79
C SER A 451 -45.12 1.06 -7.92
N GLN A 452 -44.68 0.00 -8.57
CA GLN A 452 -45.41 -1.25 -8.77
C GLN A 452 -44.46 -2.38 -9.22
N ALA A 453 -44.90 -3.61 -9.07
CA ALA A 453 -44.23 -4.78 -9.65
C ALA A 453 -44.18 -4.67 -11.18
N ASP A 454 -43.01 -4.84 -11.78
CA ASP A 454 -42.80 -4.69 -13.21
C ASP A 454 -41.49 -5.37 -13.66
N THR A 455 -41.47 -5.85 -14.90
CA THR A 455 -40.24 -6.34 -15.53
C THR A 455 -39.70 -5.26 -16.47
N ILE A 456 -38.49 -4.80 -16.23
CA ILE A 456 -37.86 -3.69 -16.93
C ILE A 456 -36.58 -4.11 -17.64
N THR A 457 -36.18 -3.32 -18.63
CA THR A 457 -34.83 -3.35 -19.18
C THR A 457 -33.96 -2.33 -18.46
N LEU A 458 -32.69 -2.69 -18.28
CA LEU A 458 -31.66 -1.79 -17.72
C LEU A 458 -30.88 -1.15 -18.85
N SER A 459 -30.40 0.06 -18.63
CA SER A 459 -29.45 0.75 -19.51
C SER A 459 -28.35 1.39 -18.69
N LEU A 460 -27.11 1.42 -19.23
CA LEU A 460 -26.00 2.20 -18.69
C LEU A 460 -25.91 3.51 -19.47
N TRP A 461 -25.58 4.58 -18.79
CA TRP A 461 -25.27 5.88 -19.40
C TRP A 461 -23.81 6.17 -19.12
N ASP A 462 -23.02 6.24 -20.18
CA ASP A 462 -21.58 6.50 -20.08
C ASP A 462 -21.25 7.97 -19.77
N LYS A 463 -19.97 8.23 -19.55
CA LYS A 463 -19.40 9.57 -19.29
C LYS A 463 -19.74 10.61 -20.39
N ASP A 464 -20.01 10.16 -21.61
CA ASP A 464 -20.35 11.02 -22.75
C ASP A 464 -21.87 11.23 -22.90
N GLY A 465 -22.66 10.60 -22.02
CA GLY A 465 -24.13 10.64 -22.01
C GLY A 465 -24.74 9.78 -23.12
N ILE A 466 -24.04 8.73 -23.52
CA ILE A 466 -24.55 7.74 -24.48
C ILE A 466 -25.21 6.59 -23.72
N GLU A 467 -26.42 6.19 -24.19
CA GLU A 467 -27.15 5.08 -23.62
C GLU A 467 -26.72 3.74 -24.22
N HIS A 468 -26.36 2.80 -23.35
CA HIS A 468 -26.04 1.41 -23.67
C HIS A 468 -27.07 0.49 -23.04
N GLN A 469 -27.98 -0.05 -23.86
CA GLN A 469 -29.01 -0.96 -23.38
C GLN A 469 -28.41 -2.33 -23.02
N LEU A 470 -28.81 -2.88 -21.87
CA LEU A 470 -28.36 -4.20 -21.42
C LEU A 470 -29.24 -5.31 -22.03
N SER A 471 -28.64 -6.47 -22.21
CA SER A 471 -29.38 -7.66 -22.68
C SER A 471 -30.22 -8.30 -21.58
N SER A 472 -29.91 -8.02 -20.32
CA SER A 472 -30.61 -8.53 -19.15
C SER A 472 -31.80 -7.68 -18.77
N THR A 473 -32.82 -8.35 -18.17
CA THR A 473 -33.98 -7.69 -17.56
C THR A 473 -33.94 -7.83 -16.06
N PHE A 474 -34.58 -6.90 -15.37
CA PHE A 474 -34.76 -6.90 -13.93
C PHE A 474 -36.25 -6.85 -13.58
N GLU A 475 -36.67 -7.61 -12.57
CA GLU A 475 -38.06 -7.68 -12.13
C GLU A 475 -38.24 -7.09 -10.74
N PHE A 476 -39.05 -6.03 -10.63
CA PHE A 476 -39.54 -5.56 -9.36
C PHE A 476 -40.74 -6.40 -8.92
N ILE A 477 -40.68 -6.95 -7.72
CA ILE A 477 -41.77 -7.73 -7.12
C ILE A 477 -42.36 -6.96 -5.93
N SER A 478 -43.70 -6.96 -5.82
CA SER A 478 -44.37 -6.32 -4.70
C SER A 478 -44.31 -7.20 -3.45
N GLN A 479 -44.10 -6.59 -2.34
CA GLN A 479 -44.06 -7.26 -1.06
C GLN A 479 -45.04 -6.62 -0.07
N ASP A 480 -45.55 -7.42 0.86
CA ASP A 480 -46.33 -6.93 1.98
C ASP A 480 -45.35 -6.37 3.05
N ASP A 481 -45.51 -5.10 3.35
CA ASP A 481 -44.86 -4.36 4.43
C ASP A 481 -45.96 -3.80 5.29
N LEU A 482 -46.21 -4.42 6.44
CA LEU A 482 -47.45 -4.22 7.21
C LEU A 482 -47.42 -2.94 8.05
N ASP A 483 -46.22 -2.56 8.55
CA ASP A 483 -46.04 -1.38 9.36
C ASP A 483 -45.41 -0.20 8.58
N SER A 484 -45.05 -0.47 7.30
CA SER A 484 -44.53 0.55 6.34
C SER A 484 -43.23 1.18 6.73
N ASP A 485 -42.33 0.41 7.34
CA ASP A 485 -40.98 0.88 7.73
C ASP A 485 -39.95 0.66 6.61
N GLY A 486 -40.31 -0.05 5.54
CA GLY A 486 -39.45 -0.34 4.40
C GLY A 486 -38.76 -1.72 4.48
N VAL A 487 -38.94 -2.45 5.56
CA VAL A 487 -38.56 -3.84 5.72
C VAL A 487 -39.79 -4.73 5.54
N LEU A 488 -39.62 -5.81 4.84
CA LEU A 488 -40.77 -6.62 4.44
C LEU A 488 -41.06 -7.67 5.48
N ASN A 489 -42.35 -8.00 5.68
CA ASN A 489 -42.79 -8.96 6.69
C ASN A 489 -42.02 -10.29 6.72
N ASP A 490 -41.52 -10.76 5.56
CA ASP A 490 -40.73 -12.00 5.49
C ASP A 490 -39.27 -11.82 5.95
N ASN A 491 -38.80 -10.60 5.98
CA ASN A 491 -37.44 -10.22 6.41
C ASN A 491 -37.44 -9.29 7.63
N ASP A 492 -38.63 -9.03 8.15
CA ASP A 492 -38.86 -8.14 9.29
C ASP A 492 -39.08 -8.99 10.55
N ASP A 493 -38.21 -8.79 11.50
CA ASP A 493 -38.32 -9.47 12.80
C ASP A 493 -39.41 -8.85 13.67
N CYS A 494 -39.87 -7.62 13.33
CA CYS A 494 -40.95 -6.90 14.02
C CYS A 494 -42.07 -6.44 13.08
N PRO A 495 -42.73 -7.31 12.28
CA PRO A 495 -43.62 -6.94 11.16
C PRO A 495 -44.87 -6.13 11.48
N ASN A 496 -45.03 -5.64 12.69
CA ASN A 496 -46.16 -4.82 13.14
C ASN A 496 -45.70 -3.56 13.89
N ASP A 497 -44.43 -3.39 14.09
CA ASP A 497 -43.84 -2.32 14.91
C ASP A 497 -42.69 -1.68 14.16
N ALA A 498 -43.02 -0.70 13.30
CA ALA A 498 -42.06 -0.03 12.42
C ALA A 498 -40.79 0.42 13.12
N GLY A 499 -39.64 0.02 12.52
CA GLY A 499 -38.33 0.32 13.07
C GLY A 499 -37.24 0.51 12.02
N THR A 500 -36.05 0.84 12.48
CA THR A 500 -34.88 1.13 11.62
C THR A 500 -33.68 0.24 11.91
N SER A 501 -33.80 -0.70 12.85
CA SER A 501 -32.72 -1.59 13.23
C SER A 501 -32.28 -2.52 12.07
N THR A 502 -30.96 -2.77 11.98
CA THR A 502 -30.35 -3.54 10.89
C THR A 502 -29.17 -4.40 11.34
N GLN A 503 -28.69 -4.22 12.57
CA GLN A 503 -27.45 -4.85 13.03
C GLN A 503 -27.68 -6.17 13.80
N ASP A 504 -28.74 -6.23 14.61
CA ASP A 504 -29.11 -7.39 15.39
C ASP A 504 -30.36 -8.11 14.85
N VAL A 505 -31.44 -7.38 14.69
CA VAL A 505 -32.72 -7.79 14.07
C VAL A 505 -33.14 -6.69 13.09
N ALA A 506 -33.86 -7.07 12.03
CA ALA A 506 -34.26 -6.11 11.01
C ALA A 506 -35.66 -5.59 11.28
N GLY A 507 -35.92 -4.30 11.00
CA GLY A 507 -37.25 -3.69 11.05
C GLY A 507 -37.79 -3.46 12.45
N CYS A 508 -37.00 -3.61 13.51
CA CYS A 508 -37.46 -3.39 14.87
C CYS A 508 -37.18 -1.93 15.33
N PRO A 509 -37.95 -1.42 16.32
CA PRO A 509 -37.69 -0.11 16.88
C PRO A 509 -36.26 0.10 17.32
N ASP A 510 -35.69 1.22 16.92
CA ASP A 510 -34.33 1.67 17.16
C ASP A 510 -34.43 3.15 17.52
N SER A 511 -34.33 3.46 18.81
CA SER A 511 -34.69 4.76 19.33
C SER A 511 -33.64 5.86 19.15
N ASP A 512 -32.37 5.49 19.03
CA ASP A 512 -31.27 6.42 18.84
C ASP A 512 -30.64 6.40 17.45
N GLY A 513 -30.97 5.35 16.65
CA GLY A 513 -30.64 5.27 15.23
C GLY A 513 -29.25 4.71 14.93
N ASP A 514 -28.69 3.91 15.83
CA ASP A 514 -27.36 3.29 15.63
C ASP A 514 -27.42 1.97 14.85
N GLY A 515 -28.64 1.46 14.64
CA GLY A 515 -28.90 0.23 13.88
C GLY A 515 -29.16 -1.01 14.74
N TYR A 516 -28.96 -0.97 16.05
CA TYR A 516 -29.40 -2.03 16.96
C TYR A 516 -30.83 -1.77 17.43
N SER A 517 -31.59 -2.84 17.65
CA SER A 517 -32.95 -2.68 18.15
C SER A 517 -32.95 -2.29 19.63
N ASP A 518 -33.96 -1.51 20.06
CA ASP A 518 -34.16 -1.18 21.49
C ASP A 518 -34.13 -2.40 22.42
N SER A 519 -34.44 -3.56 21.88
CA SER A 519 -34.46 -4.83 22.64
C SER A 519 -33.11 -5.57 22.68
N GLY A 520 -32.25 -5.31 21.71
CA GLY A 520 -30.91 -5.90 21.60
C GLY A 520 -29.80 -4.99 22.07
N ASP A 521 -30.13 -3.72 22.26
CA ASP A 521 -29.24 -2.66 22.65
C ASP A 521 -29.19 -2.50 24.19
N ALA A 522 -28.01 -2.50 24.73
CA ALA A 522 -27.77 -2.24 26.14
C ALA A 522 -28.02 -0.74 26.50
N PHE A 523 -27.93 0.16 25.51
CA PHE A 523 -28.06 1.62 25.68
C PHE A 523 -29.02 2.25 24.65
N PRO A 524 -30.31 1.91 24.63
CA PRO A 524 -31.27 2.24 23.55
C PRO A 524 -31.57 3.75 23.36
N ASN A 525 -30.77 4.63 23.86
CA ASN A 525 -30.87 6.09 23.71
C ASN A 525 -29.48 6.74 23.53
N ASP A 526 -28.46 5.95 23.26
CA ASP A 526 -27.10 6.46 23.04
C ASP A 526 -26.45 5.77 21.83
N ALA A 527 -26.64 6.33 20.67
CA ALA A 527 -26.16 5.83 19.38
C ALA A 527 -24.62 5.65 19.27
N SER A 528 -23.89 5.87 20.32
CA SER A 528 -22.45 5.56 20.38
C SER A 528 -22.14 4.27 21.12
N GLU A 529 -23.15 3.66 21.78
CA GLU A 529 -23.02 2.50 22.63
C GLU A 529 -24.17 1.51 22.39
N TRP A 530 -23.89 0.25 22.16
CA TRP A 530 -24.88 -0.81 21.92
C TRP A 530 -24.64 -2.09 22.72
N SER A 531 -23.48 -2.23 23.32
CA SER A 531 -23.12 -3.39 24.11
C SER A 531 -22.49 -2.98 25.45
N ASP A 532 -22.73 -3.82 26.47
CA ASP A 532 -22.14 -3.73 27.79
C ASP A 532 -21.73 -5.15 28.17
N SER A 533 -20.48 -5.51 27.82
CA SER A 533 -20.02 -6.89 27.88
C SER A 533 -19.83 -7.44 29.28
N ASP A 534 -19.56 -6.61 30.28
CA ASP A 534 -19.36 -6.99 31.66
C ASP A 534 -20.47 -6.55 32.61
N GLY A 535 -21.36 -5.66 32.13
CA GLY A 535 -22.59 -5.32 32.83
C GLY A 535 -22.44 -4.25 33.92
N ASP A 536 -21.45 -3.39 33.78
CA ASP A 536 -21.19 -2.35 34.78
C ASP A 536 -21.95 -1.04 34.55
N GLY A 537 -22.53 -0.89 33.31
CA GLY A 537 -23.33 0.25 32.91
C GLY A 537 -22.56 1.30 32.11
N VAL A 538 -21.35 1.04 31.72
CA VAL A 538 -20.58 1.78 30.71
C VAL A 538 -20.53 0.94 29.41
N GLY A 539 -20.76 1.57 28.28
CA GLY A 539 -20.75 0.85 27.01
C GLY A 539 -19.35 0.47 26.55
N ASP A 540 -19.26 -0.65 25.84
CA ASP A 540 -17.98 -1.23 25.38
C ASP A 540 -17.10 -0.23 24.60
N ASN A 541 -17.71 0.77 23.91
CA ASN A 541 -16.95 1.76 23.16
C ASN A 541 -16.37 2.89 24.04
N ALA A 542 -17.05 3.21 25.15
CA ALA A 542 -16.62 4.22 26.10
C ALA A 542 -15.76 3.65 27.22
N ASP A 543 -15.83 2.33 27.41
CA ASP A 543 -15.14 1.60 28.45
C ASP A 543 -13.70 1.26 28.05
N ALA A 544 -12.75 1.65 28.84
CA ALA A 544 -11.36 1.28 28.63
C ALA A 544 -11.11 -0.22 28.88
N PHE A 545 -12.01 -0.90 29.66
CA PHE A 545 -11.89 -2.32 30.03
C PHE A 545 -13.21 -3.09 29.84
N PRO A 546 -13.71 -3.26 28.61
CA PRO A 546 -15.05 -3.79 28.33
C PRO A 546 -15.34 -5.24 28.79
N SER A 547 -14.50 -5.83 29.57
CA SER A 547 -14.66 -7.18 30.12
C SER A 547 -14.33 -7.25 31.61
N ASP A 548 -14.19 -6.11 32.27
CA ASP A 548 -13.91 -6.01 33.70
C ASP A 548 -14.78 -4.96 34.40
N ALA A 549 -15.94 -5.38 34.83
CA ALA A 549 -16.95 -4.55 35.54
C ALA A 549 -16.44 -3.80 36.78
N THR A 550 -15.20 -3.85 37.09
CA THR A 550 -14.59 -3.09 38.20
C THR A 550 -13.73 -1.92 37.72
N GLU A 551 -13.49 -1.87 36.42
CA GLU A 551 -12.66 -0.85 35.77
C GLU A 551 -13.40 -0.28 34.54
N THR A 552 -13.48 1.04 34.45
CA THR A 552 -14.14 1.72 33.30
C THR A 552 -13.24 2.75 32.64
N THR A 553 -12.20 3.16 33.29
CA THR A 553 -11.31 4.23 32.82
C THR A 553 -9.86 3.84 32.99
N ASP A 554 -9.06 4.30 32.05
CA ASP A 554 -7.61 4.26 32.06
C ASP A 554 -7.13 5.69 31.75
N SER A 555 -6.90 6.46 32.81
CA SER A 555 -6.67 7.91 32.68
C SER A 555 -5.33 8.28 32.09
N ASP A 556 -4.33 7.41 32.15
CA ASP A 556 -2.99 7.65 31.63
C ASP A 556 -2.60 6.72 30.48
N GLY A 557 -3.43 5.69 30.21
CA GLY A 557 -3.30 4.86 29.02
C GLY A 557 -2.26 3.74 29.12
N ASP A 558 -1.97 3.25 30.32
CA ASP A 558 -0.93 2.25 30.53
C ASP A 558 -1.45 0.81 30.55
N GLY A 559 -2.78 0.64 30.51
CA GLY A 559 -3.45 -0.66 30.46
C GLY A 559 -3.85 -1.22 31.83
N VAL A 560 -3.71 -0.45 32.90
CA VAL A 560 -4.26 -0.75 34.23
C VAL A 560 -5.39 0.24 34.51
N GLY A 561 -6.54 -0.25 34.99
CA GLY A 561 -7.68 0.61 35.26
C GLY A 561 -7.45 1.49 36.48
N ASP A 562 -8.06 2.67 36.45
CA ASP A 562 -7.90 3.71 37.51
C ASP A 562 -8.19 3.18 38.92
N ASN A 563 -9.02 2.14 39.06
CA ASN A 563 -9.35 1.59 40.38
C ASN A 563 -8.29 0.60 40.86
N ALA A 564 -7.60 -0.05 39.95
CA ALA A 564 -6.56 -1.04 40.26
C ALA A 564 -5.16 -0.41 40.27
N ASP A 565 -5.04 0.79 39.66
CA ASP A 565 -3.79 1.51 39.57
C ASP A 565 -3.50 2.33 40.82
N ALA A 566 -2.34 2.16 41.36
CA ALA A 566 -1.87 2.96 42.49
C ALA A 566 -1.56 4.42 42.07
N PHE A 567 -1.34 4.67 40.78
CA PHE A 567 -0.97 5.98 40.21
C PHE A 567 -1.75 6.33 38.93
N PRO A 568 -3.09 6.47 38.95
CA PRO A 568 -3.96 6.57 37.79
C PRO A 568 -3.74 7.77 36.85
N ALA A 569 -2.69 8.51 36.97
CA ALA A 569 -2.32 9.63 36.15
C ALA A 569 -0.85 9.59 35.74
N ASN A 570 -0.20 8.45 35.90
CA ASN A 570 1.22 8.29 35.61
C ASN A 570 1.52 6.95 34.96
N GLY A 571 1.30 6.79 33.71
CA GLY A 571 1.48 5.58 32.91
C GLY A 571 2.88 4.95 32.87
N PHE A 572 3.72 5.30 33.81
CA PHE A 572 5.01 4.62 34.06
C PHE A 572 5.02 3.90 35.39
N GLU A 573 4.02 4.09 36.23
CA GLU A 573 3.87 3.52 37.56
C GLU A 573 2.47 2.96 37.73
N GLN A 574 2.35 1.69 38.02
CA GLN A 574 1.06 0.98 38.15
C GLN A 574 0.88 0.45 39.57
N TYR A 575 1.95 0.14 40.22
CA TYR A 575 1.96 -0.54 41.53
C TYR A 575 2.74 0.27 42.54
N ASP A 576 2.31 0.19 43.78
CA ASP A 576 2.98 0.68 44.96
C ASP A 576 2.93 -0.49 45.94
N SER A 577 3.95 -1.37 45.85
CA SER A 577 3.91 -2.66 46.55
C SER A 577 4.03 -2.55 48.07
N ASP A 578 4.60 -1.48 48.60
CA ASP A 578 4.78 -1.28 50.02
C ASP A 578 3.95 -0.10 50.59
N GLY A 579 3.33 0.70 49.70
CA GLY A 579 2.35 1.71 50.05
C GLY A 579 2.94 3.02 50.55
N ASP A 580 4.14 3.38 50.12
CA ASP A 580 4.81 4.59 50.57
C ASP A 580 4.55 5.83 49.70
N GLY A 581 3.93 5.62 48.52
CA GLY A 581 3.55 6.65 47.56
C GLY A 581 4.58 6.90 46.47
N VAL A 582 5.58 6.07 46.34
CA VAL A 582 6.51 6.00 45.21
C VAL A 582 6.21 4.70 44.44
N GLY A 583 6.12 4.79 43.13
CA GLY A 583 5.79 3.60 42.33
C GLY A 583 6.98 2.64 42.21
N ASP A 584 6.67 1.35 42.08
CA ASP A 584 7.66 0.26 42.05
C ASP A 584 8.78 0.46 41.02
N ASN A 585 8.51 1.19 39.92
CA ASN A 585 9.52 1.46 38.88
C ASN A 585 10.46 2.61 39.22
N ALA A 586 9.98 3.55 40.01
CA ALA A 586 10.75 4.72 40.45
C ALA A 586 11.42 4.48 41.81
N ASP A 587 10.93 3.47 42.54
CA ASP A 587 11.41 3.10 43.86
C ASP A 587 12.63 2.18 43.77
N ALA A 588 13.71 2.56 44.43
CA ALA A 588 14.90 1.72 44.56
C ALA A 588 14.64 0.49 45.46
N PHE A 589 13.63 0.55 46.34
CA PHE A 589 13.29 -0.51 47.30
C PHE A 589 11.77 -0.83 47.33
N PRO A 590 11.18 -1.34 46.24
CA PRO A 590 9.72 -1.48 46.05
C PRO A 590 8.99 -2.39 47.05
N ASN A 591 9.59 -2.81 48.13
CA ASN A 591 9.00 -3.65 49.17
C ASN A 591 9.37 -3.15 50.58
N ASP A 592 9.91 -1.95 50.69
CA ASP A 592 10.30 -1.36 51.97
C ASP A 592 9.89 0.12 52.04
N ALA A 593 8.68 0.37 52.50
CA ALA A 593 8.06 1.70 52.67
C ALA A 593 8.85 2.71 53.54
N SER A 594 9.99 2.36 54.02
CA SER A 594 10.89 3.27 54.72
C SER A 594 12.03 3.77 53.87
N GLU A 595 12.23 3.21 52.68
CA GLU A 595 13.32 3.51 51.76
C GLU A 595 12.76 3.68 50.35
N THR A 596 13.07 4.77 49.68
CA THR A 596 12.63 5.07 48.30
C THR A 596 13.77 5.34 47.35
N THR A 597 14.91 5.63 47.84
CA THR A 597 16.11 6.04 47.06
C THR A 597 17.34 5.31 47.50
N ASP A 598 18.20 5.02 46.54
CA ASP A 598 19.55 4.54 46.71
C ASP A 598 20.46 5.44 45.88
N SER A 599 20.93 6.52 46.48
CA SER A 599 21.60 7.60 45.75
C SER A 599 22.99 7.23 45.18
N ASP A 600 23.64 6.24 45.75
CA ASP A 600 24.97 5.78 45.30
C ASP A 600 24.99 4.37 44.73
N GLY A 601 23.85 3.61 44.85
CA GLY A 601 23.66 2.35 44.19
C GLY A 601 24.30 1.14 44.86
N ASP A 602 24.48 1.18 46.17
CA ASP A 602 25.14 0.11 46.94
C ASP A 602 24.19 -0.94 47.50
N GLY A 603 22.88 -0.66 47.43
CA GLY A 603 21.79 -1.56 47.86
C GLY A 603 21.34 -1.31 49.31
N VAL A 604 21.75 -0.22 49.95
CA VAL A 604 21.20 0.29 51.21
C VAL A 604 20.45 1.59 50.91
N GLY A 605 19.25 1.73 51.42
CA GLY A 605 18.43 2.94 51.18
C GLY A 605 18.99 4.16 51.91
N ASP A 606 18.83 5.31 51.29
CA ASP A 606 19.35 6.60 51.81
C ASP A 606 18.98 6.89 53.26
N ASN A 607 17.84 6.41 53.72
CA ASN A 607 17.38 6.60 55.11
C ASN A 607 18.11 5.70 56.11
N SER A 608 18.54 4.55 55.68
CA SER A 608 19.23 3.52 56.45
C SER A 608 20.73 3.60 56.32
N ASP A 609 21.20 4.32 55.29
CA ASP A 609 22.59 4.50 55.01
C ASP A 609 23.21 5.71 55.78
N ALA A 610 24.27 5.45 56.51
CA ALA A 610 24.99 6.51 57.18
C ALA A 610 25.75 7.43 56.18
N PHE A 611 25.97 6.96 54.94
CA PHE A 611 26.71 7.68 53.89
C PHE A 611 26.04 7.61 52.51
N PRO A 612 24.82 8.14 52.33
CA PRO A 612 23.98 7.95 51.13
C PRO A 612 24.55 8.44 49.79
N MET A 613 25.79 8.84 49.72
CA MET A 613 26.48 9.29 48.51
C MET A 613 27.83 8.58 48.33
N ASN A 614 28.06 7.49 49.07
CA ASN A 614 29.34 6.81 49.03
C ASN A 614 29.18 5.28 49.08
N ALA A 615 28.96 4.65 47.99
CA ALA A 615 28.73 3.21 47.79
C ALA A 615 29.76 2.24 48.38
N PHE A 616 30.69 2.72 49.11
CA PHE A 616 31.70 1.90 49.82
C PHE A 616 31.52 1.91 51.33
N GLU A 617 30.63 2.76 51.83
CA GLU A 617 30.37 2.95 53.25
C GLU A 617 28.88 3.01 53.51
N THR A 618 28.34 2.13 54.31
CA THR A 618 26.92 2.07 54.65
C THR A 618 26.64 2.23 56.13
N ILE A 619 27.63 2.09 56.95
CA ILE A 619 27.52 2.07 58.41
C ILE A 619 28.57 3.02 59.02
N ASP A 620 28.14 3.74 60.04
CA ASP A 620 28.95 4.53 60.92
C ASP A 620 28.58 4.08 62.34
N SER A 621 29.31 3.08 62.85
CA SER A 621 28.94 2.39 64.10
C SER A 621 29.12 3.24 65.36
N ASP A 622 29.98 4.24 65.34
CA ASP A 622 30.26 5.10 66.48
C ASP A 622 29.84 6.55 66.26
N GLY A 623 29.46 6.93 64.99
CA GLY A 623 28.86 8.23 64.69
C GLY A 623 29.89 9.38 64.58
N ASP A 624 31.12 9.09 64.16
CA ASP A 624 32.16 10.10 64.04
C ASP A 624 32.20 10.76 62.65
N GLY A 625 31.48 10.18 61.67
CA GLY A 625 31.37 10.66 60.29
C GLY A 625 32.38 10.03 59.35
N VAL A 626 33.09 8.98 59.75
CA VAL A 626 33.91 8.08 58.93
C VAL A 626 33.26 6.72 58.89
N GLY A 627 33.03 6.16 57.70
CA GLY A 627 32.39 4.87 57.56
C GLY A 627 33.23 3.70 58.05
N ASP A 628 32.58 2.67 58.60
CA ASP A 628 33.24 1.51 59.20
C ASP A 628 34.30 0.85 58.33
N ASN A 629 34.18 0.89 57.02
CA ASN A 629 35.17 0.32 56.08
C ASN A 629 36.43 1.19 55.92
N SER A 630 36.30 2.46 56.17
CA SER A 630 37.40 3.45 56.07
C SER A 630 37.95 3.81 57.43
N ASP A 631 37.23 3.42 58.50
CA ASP A 631 37.61 3.68 59.87
C ASP A 631 38.54 2.58 60.45
N ALA A 632 39.65 2.98 60.95
CA ALA A 632 40.56 2.05 61.60
C ALA A 632 40.05 1.57 62.98
N PHE A 633 39.10 2.33 63.60
CA PHE A 633 38.53 2.06 64.89
C PHE A 633 36.99 2.19 64.93
N PRO A 634 36.22 1.38 64.19
CA PRO A 634 34.80 1.56 63.89
C PRO A 634 33.84 1.52 65.12
N ASN A 635 34.30 1.60 66.29
CA ASN A 635 33.53 1.65 67.54
C ASN A 635 34.08 2.66 68.57
N ASP A 636 34.97 3.58 68.11
CA ASP A 636 35.55 4.63 68.97
C ASP A 636 35.52 5.99 68.24
N ALA A 637 34.43 6.71 68.38
CA ALA A 637 34.19 8.02 67.78
C ALA A 637 35.23 9.11 68.10
N SER A 638 36.28 8.80 68.79
CA SER A 638 37.39 9.73 69.06
C SER A 638 38.61 9.52 68.15
N GLU A 639 38.68 8.39 67.46
CA GLU A 639 39.82 7.99 66.59
C GLU A 639 39.36 7.27 65.33
N SER A 640 39.55 7.83 64.15
CA SER A 640 39.16 7.26 62.86
C SER A 640 40.37 6.81 62.00
N ALA A 641 41.57 7.04 62.42
CA ALA A 641 42.78 6.67 61.67
C ALA A 641 43.88 6.14 62.56
N ASP A 642 44.36 4.95 62.27
CA ASP A 642 45.58 4.39 62.87
C ASP A 642 46.78 4.92 62.15
N SER A 643 47.31 6.09 62.64
CA SER A 643 48.43 6.84 61.99
C SER A 643 49.77 6.19 62.19
N ASP A 644 49.90 5.29 63.15
CA ASP A 644 51.18 4.67 63.49
C ASP A 644 51.18 3.12 63.31
N GLY A 645 49.99 2.54 63.03
CA GLY A 645 49.82 1.14 62.66
C GLY A 645 50.03 0.16 63.82
N ASP A 646 49.74 0.61 65.05
CA ASP A 646 49.96 -0.25 66.25
C ASP A 646 48.70 -0.98 66.73
N GLY A 647 47.52 -0.77 66.08
CA GLY A 647 46.26 -1.47 66.35
C GLY A 647 45.63 -1.09 67.64
#